data_18c60a174a68204a3b0d1765f696b1f5
#
_entry.id   18c60a174a68204a3b0d1765f696b1f5
#
_cell.length_a   1.000
_cell.length_b   1.000
_cell.length_c   1.000
_cell.angle_alpha   90.00
_cell.angle_beta   90.00
_cell.angle_gamma   90.00
#
_symmetry.space_group_name_H-M   'P 1'
#
loop_
_entity.id
_entity.type
_entity.pdbx_description
1 polymer ?
#
loop_
_entity_poly.entity_id
_entity_poly.type
_entity_poly.pdbx_seq_one_letter_code
_entity_poly.pdbx_strand_id
1 'polypeptide(L)'
;MIIRFFHTFYGRIITFEIKKEEKTKRMKEVFDFDFYGRKLSIETGEIAKQAGGSVLVRYGDTVTLSTACASNVAKDTDFFPLTVSFEEKLYSVGKIPGGFLRREGRPSEHATLTARLIDRPIRPLFAEGFRNEVQVVNTVLSTDTDCSPEMSAMLGASLALCISNIPFDGPIAGVKVGYVDGEFVVNPTVEQMSRSEIDLTVAGTKEALNMVEAGAHEVNEDLMLDALMFGHEKVKELCAMEEQIIAKVGKEKMEVVLYEIDERVKEYVNANGKERLEKAVSIHDKLESYNAQESITNEMKEHFANDSELSEKEADKLAKQTGEYCTQIIADEVRRLISDEKIRPDGRALDEIRPLDSQVDLLPRVHGSAMFTRGQTQVISVTTLGPLGDNQIIDDLTDVEEKRFMHHYNFPPYSVGEVGRMGSPGRREIGHGALGERALLQVLPSEEEFPYAIRTVAEVVESNGSSSQASICAGTMSLMAAGVPIKAPVAGVAMGLITTGDNYSILTDIQGMEDHYGDMDFKVAGTRKGITALQMDIKCKGITREIFKEALAQAHKGRMEILDNMATAIAEPRSEVSKYAPKMVTFMIPTDKIREVIGTGGKVINDIIDKCDQVKIDIDDDGKVVIYHTSKEAIEKAKAMIDEITKEAKVGEIYDATVVRLEKFGAFVELFKGTDALLHVSKISHERVDKPESVLKIGDKIKVKVMEIDEKGRVNVSAKELLPKPEKTAKSEKSEKGERREKKESVKEETKEEPKEEKKKTFGEIRFFGKKN
;
A
#
# COMPACT_ATOMS: atom_id res chain seq x y z
N MET A 1 -56.13 14.87 11.08
CA MET A 1 -56.82 15.85 10.20
C MET A 1 -56.85 15.24 8.80
N ILE A 2 -58.05 14.81 8.36
CA ILE A 2 -58.21 14.19 7.03
C ILE A 2 -58.47 15.34 6.05
N ILE A 3 -57.61 15.49 5.04
CA ILE A 3 -57.80 16.43 3.93
C ILE A 3 -58.31 15.63 2.74
N ARG A 4 -59.52 15.91 2.33
CA ARG A 4 -60.09 15.28 1.13
C ARG A 4 -59.88 16.21 -0.06
N PHE A 5 -59.25 15.69 -1.14
CA PHE A 5 -59.16 16.37 -2.42
C PHE A 5 -60.12 15.69 -3.44
N PHE A 6 -60.92 16.47 -4.14
CA PHE A 6 -61.79 16.02 -5.20
C PHE A 6 -61.16 16.37 -6.53
N HIS A 7 -60.93 15.37 -7.37
CA HIS A 7 -60.50 15.61 -8.76
C HIS A 7 -61.47 14.86 -9.69
N THR A 8 -62.02 15.56 -10.65
CA THR A 8 -62.97 14.97 -11.61
C THR A 8 -62.22 14.69 -12.93
N PHE A 9 -62.08 13.42 -13.26
CA PHE A 9 -61.56 13.01 -14.57
C PHE A 9 -62.60 12.04 -15.18
N TYR A 10 -63.09 12.35 -16.39
CA TYR A 10 -64.08 11.56 -17.13
C TYR A 10 -65.36 11.16 -16.37
N GLY A 11 -65.96 12.10 -15.67
CA GLY A 11 -67.31 11.89 -15.08
C GLY A 11 -67.37 10.91 -13.92
N ARG A 12 -66.26 10.45 -13.38
CA ARG A 12 -66.19 9.69 -12.12
C ARG A 12 -65.42 10.47 -11.04
N ILE A 13 -66.05 10.59 -9.88
CA ILE A 13 -65.41 11.17 -8.72
C ILE A 13 -64.57 10.10 -8.05
N ILE A 14 -63.22 10.25 -8.16
CA ILE A 14 -62.28 9.40 -7.44
C ILE A 14 -61.90 10.14 -6.13
N THR A 15 -62.26 9.55 -5.00
CA THR A 15 -61.89 10.09 -3.68
C THR A 15 -60.59 9.47 -3.23
N PHE A 16 -59.54 10.27 -3.13
CA PHE A 16 -58.31 9.84 -2.48
C PHE A 16 -58.36 10.23 -1.00
N GLU A 17 -58.35 9.26 -0.12
CA GLU A 17 -58.10 9.48 1.31
C GLU A 17 -56.59 9.42 1.58
N ILE A 18 -55.99 10.59 1.79
CA ILE A 18 -54.60 10.64 2.30
C ILE A 18 -54.71 10.51 3.82
N LYS A 19 -54.46 9.31 4.32
CA LYS A 19 -54.17 9.14 5.73
C LYS A 19 -52.88 9.89 6.04
N LYS A 20 -52.97 10.96 6.80
CA LYS A 20 -51.78 11.60 7.40
C LYS A 20 -51.26 10.64 8.46
N GLU A 21 -50.29 9.82 8.15
CA GLU A 21 -49.49 9.19 9.18
C GLU A 21 -48.91 10.29 10.05
N GLU A 22 -49.19 10.23 11.35
CA GLU A 22 -48.46 11.03 12.34
C GLU A 22 -46.99 10.61 12.25
N LYS A 23 -46.20 11.39 11.53
CA LYS A 23 -44.74 11.29 11.62
C LYS A 23 -44.41 11.62 13.07
N THR A 24 -44.30 10.61 13.91
CA THR A 24 -43.60 10.72 15.20
C THR A 24 -42.31 11.45 14.93
N LYS A 25 -42.14 12.62 15.52
CA LYS A 25 -40.94 13.43 15.44
C LYS A 25 -39.84 12.56 16.09
N ARG A 26 -39.08 11.79 15.30
CA ARG A 26 -37.97 11.03 15.83
C ARG A 26 -37.03 12.05 16.46
N MET A 27 -36.83 11.93 17.77
CA MET A 27 -35.86 12.73 18.50
C MET A 27 -34.47 12.19 18.20
N LYS A 28 -33.45 13.05 18.26
CA LYS A 28 -32.09 12.68 18.29
C LYS A 28 -31.85 11.71 19.44
N GLU A 29 -31.23 10.56 19.14
CA GLU A 29 -30.72 9.63 20.14
C GLU A 29 -29.19 9.63 20.05
N VAL A 30 -28.54 9.61 21.21
CA VAL A 30 -27.09 9.61 21.35
C VAL A 30 -26.70 8.50 22.31
N PHE A 31 -25.69 7.73 21.93
CA PHE A 31 -25.12 6.65 22.72
C PHE A 31 -23.61 6.90 22.83
N ASP A 32 -23.14 7.05 24.06
CA ASP A 32 -21.74 7.31 24.38
C ASP A 32 -21.12 6.07 25.02
N PHE A 33 -19.95 5.66 24.52
CA PHE A 33 -19.16 4.54 25.02
C PHE A 33 -17.72 4.99 25.22
N ASP A 34 -16.99 4.33 26.10
CA ASP A 34 -15.53 4.34 26.12
C ASP A 34 -15.05 3.10 25.35
N PHE A 35 -14.23 3.31 24.32
CA PHE A 35 -13.65 2.24 23.53
C PHE A 35 -12.13 2.38 23.56
N TYR A 36 -11.50 1.64 24.45
CA TYR A 36 -10.05 1.63 24.67
C TYR A 36 -9.46 3.02 24.93
N GLY A 37 -10.05 3.75 25.87
CA GLY A 37 -9.60 5.08 26.31
C GLY A 37 -9.95 6.22 25.38
N ARG A 38 -10.71 5.96 24.30
CA ARG A 38 -11.23 6.97 23.38
C ARG A 38 -12.74 7.00 23.40
N LYS A 39 -13.30 8.21 23.37
CA LYS A 39 -14.75 8.38 23.33
C LYS A 39 -15.29 7.93 21.97
N LEU A 40 -16.25 6.99 22.00
CA LEU A 40 -17.06 6.57 20.86
C LEU A 40 -18.50 7.06 21.09
N SER A 41 -19.00 7.94 20.22
CA SER A 41 -20.36 8.49 20.30
C SER A 41 -21.12 8.16 19.01
N ILE A 42 -22.32 7.63 19.15
CA ILE A 42 -23.16 7.20 18.03
C ILE A 42 -24.48 7.98 18.10
N GLU A 43 -24.77 8.74 17.03
CA GLU A 43 -25.96 9.59 16.94
C GLU A 43 -26.86 9.11 15.80
N THR A 44 -28.16 9.07 16.03
CA THR A 44 -29.17 8.77 15.01
C THR A 44 -30.42 9.61 15.15
N GLY A 45 -31.27 9.68 14.11
CA GLY A 45 -32.58 10.34 14.12
C GLY A 45 -32.58 11.82 13.78
N GLU A 46 -31.41 12.50 13.65
CA GLU A 46 -31.31 13.93 13.33
C GLU A 46 -30.90 14.20 11.87
N ILE A 47 -29.90 13.50 11.36
CA ILE A 47 -29.29 13.73 10.05
C ILE A 47 -29.78 12.67 9.05
N ALA A 48 -29.85 13.02 7.76
CA ALA A 48 -30.24 12.15 6.65
C ALA A 48 -31.53 11.35 6.87
N LYS A 49 -32.58 12.00 7.34
CA LYS A 49 -33.88 11.40 7.75
C LYS A 49 -34.63 10.67 6.64
N GLN A 50 -34.27 10.88 5.37
CA GLN A 50 -34.89 10.22 4.22
C GLN A 50 -34.28 8.85 3.94
N ALA A 51 -33.06 8.58 4.44
CA ALA A 51 -32.44 7.27 4.34
C ALA A 51 -33.20 6.21 5.15
N GLY A 52 -33.15 4.96 4.72
CA GLY A 52 -33.68 3.81 5.47
C GLY A 52 -33.10 3.75 6.88
N GLY A 53 -31.77 3.86 7.02
CA GLY A 53 -31.04 4.05 8.25
C GLY A 53 -29.99 5.15 8.07
N SER A 54 -29.69 5.90 9.13
CA SER A 54 -28.61 6.88 9.15
C SER A 54 -27.98 6.98 10.53
N VAL A 55 -26.67 7.00 10.58
CA VAL A 55 -25.87 7.02 11.80
C VAL A 55 -24.71 7.97 11.63
N LEU A 56 -24.48 8.82 12.62
CA LEU A 56 -23.28 9.64 12.74
C LEU A 56 -22.38 9.03 13.81
N VAL A 57 -21.23 8.53 13.44
CA VAL A 57 -20.24 7.94 14.35
C VAL A 57 -19.16 8.99 14.62
N ARG A 58 -18.85 9.20 15.90
CA ARG A 58 -17.73 10.01 16.36
C ARG A 58 -16.78 9.14 17.17
N TYR A 59 -15.55 9.02 16.73
CA TYR A 59 -14.49 8.31 17.41
C TYR A 59 -13.29 9.23 17.55
N GLY A 60 -13.02 9.73 18.74
CA GLY A 60 -12.18 10.90 18.91
C GLY A 60 -12.74 12.10 18.14
N ASP A 61 -11.92 12.78 17.36
CA ASP A 61 -12.33 13.87 16.46
C ASP A 61 -12.71 13.38 15.04
N THR A 62 -12.60 12.08 14.76
CA THR A 62 -13.11 11.50 13.52
C THR A 62 -14.64 11.44 13.55
N VAL A 63 -15.28 11.92 12.49
CA VAL A 63 -16.73 11.92 12.31
C VAL A 63 -17.10 11.35 10.96
N THR A 64 -17.85 10.26 10.94
CA THR A 64 -18.38 9.64 9.72
C THR A 64 -19.91 9.59 9.73
N LEU A 65 -20.51 9.93 8.60
CA LEU A 65 -21.96 9.75 8.36
C LEU A 65 -22.15 8.51 7.50
N SER A 66 -22.82 7.50 8.03
CA SER A 66 -23.19 6.29 7.32
C SER A 66 -24.69 6.24 7.08
N THR A 67 -25.09 5.94 5.85
CA THR A 67 -26.51 5.84 5.44
C THR A 67 -26.75 4.54 4.68
N ALA A 68 -27.93 3.95 4.88
CA ALA A 68 -28.37 2.75 4.17
C ALA A 68 -29.76 2.98 3.53
N CYS A 69 -29.88 2.64 2.26
CA CYS A 69 -31.12 2.69 1.49
C CYS A 69 -31.30 1.39 0.72
N ALA A 70 -32.54 0.95 0.55
CA ALA A 70 -32.88 -0.17 -0.32
C ALA A 70 -34.03 0.17 -1.26
N SER A 71 -34.05 -0.48 -2.44
CA SER A 71 -35.23 -0.43 -3.34
C SER A 71 -36.39 -1.23 -2.76
N ASN A 72 -37.61 -0.79 -3.05
CA ASN A 72 -38.82 -1.53 -2.63
C ASN A 72 -39.15 -2.73 -3.53
N VAL A 73 -38.45 -2.87 -4.66
CA VAL A 73 -38.70 -3.90 -5.68
C VAL A 73 -37.38 -4.58 -5.98
N ALA A 74 -37.42 -5.91 -6.08
CA ALA A 74 -36.29 -6.71 -6.50
C ALA A 74 -35.91 -6.39 -7.95
N LYS A 75 -34.62 -6.36 -8.25
CA LYS A 75 -34.08 -6.24 -9.60
C LYS A 75 -34.01 -7.60 -10.28
N ASP A 76 -34.19 -7.60 -11.60
CA ASP A 76 -33.97 -8.78 -12.43
C ASP A 76 -32.47 -8.93 -12.71
N THR A 77 -31.75 -9.44 -11.73
CA THR A 77 -30.32 -9.74 -11.79
C THR A 77 -30.06 -11.13 -11.24
N ASP A 78 -28.96 -11.73 -11.62
CA ASP A 78 -28.47 -13.03 -11.14
C ASP A 78 -27.59 -12.93 -9.89
N PHE A 79 -27.38 -11.71 -9.38
CA PHE A 79 -26.57 -11.43 -8.19
C PHE A 79 -27.29 -10.43 -7.27
N PHE A 80 -26.84 -10.37 -6.03
CA PHE A 80 -27.27 -9.37 -5.04
C PHE A 80 -26.68 -7.99 -5.36
N PRO A 81 -27.48 -6.98 -5.73
CA PRO A 81 -27.02 -5.67 -6.13
C PRO A 81 -26.73 -4.76 -4.91
N LEU A 82 -25.66 -5.05 -4.17
CA LEU A 82 -25.14 -4.22 -3.08
C LEU A 82 -24.06 -3.27 -3.61
N THR A 83 -24.19 -2.00 -3.27
CA THR A 83 -23.16 -0.97 -3.51
C THR A 83 -22.77 -0.33 -2.19
N VAL A 84 -21.50 -0.47 -1.83
CA VAL A 84 -20.89 0.25 -0.70
C VAL A 84 -19.95 1.32 -1.25
N SER A 85 -20.09 2.54 -0.75
CA SER A 85 -19.22 3.67 -1.07
C SER A 85 -18.57 4.22 0.21
N PHE A 86 -17.32 4.62 0.08
CA PHE A 86 -16.58 5.39 1.07
C PHE A 86 -16.17 6.69 0.41
N GLU A 87 -16.68 7.80 0.95
CA GLU A 87 -16.54 9.13 0.37
C GLU A 87 -15.56 9.95 1.20
N GLU A 88 -14.36 10.08 0.69
CA GLU A 88 -13.33 10.96 1.24
C GLU A 88 -13.65 12.41 0.89
N LYS A 89 -13.65 13.26 1.91
CA LYS A 89 -13.82 14.69 1.74
C LYS A 89 -12.58 15.39 2.28
N LEU A 90 -11.76 15.94 1.40
CA LEU A 90 -10.47 16.55 1.77
C LEU A 90 -10.62 17.70 2.78
N TYR A 91 -11.80 18.33 2.85
CA TYR A 91 -12.08 19.29 3.92
C TYR A 91 -12.05 18.66 5.34
N SER A 92 -12.21 17.33 5.46
CA SER A 92 -12.16 16.63 6.76
C SER A 92 -10.77 16.69 7.40
N VAL A 93 -9.73 16.87 6.60
CA VAL A 93 -8.33 17.11 7.02
C VAL A 93 -7.86 18.54 6.69
N GLY A 94 -8.79 19.46 6.39
CA GLY A 94 -8.48 20.87 6.11
C GLY A 94 -7.77 21.11 4.77
N LYS A 95 -7.76 20.14 3.85
CA LYS A 95 -7.13 20.24 2.52
C LYS A 95 -8.13 20.69 1.46
N ILE A 96 -7.65 21.41 0.43
CA ILE A 96 -8.36 21.65 -0.83
C ILE A 96 -7.81 20.66 -1.85
N PRO A 97 -8.66 19.93 -2.62
CA PRO A 97 -8.21 18.96 -3.61
C PRO A 97 -7.12 19.51 -4.53
N GLY A 98 -6.03 18.75 -4.73
CA GLY A 98 -4.85 19.15 -5.50
C GLY A 98 -5.10 19.25 -7.00
N GLY A 99 -6.09 18.55 -7.54
CA GLY A 99 -6.41 18.53 -8.95
C GLY A 99 -6.86 19.87 -9.52
N PHE A 100 -6.83 20.02 -10.85
CA PHE A 100 -7.16 21.27 -11.54
C PHE A 100 -8.54 21.86 -11.19
N LEU A 101 -9.56 20.98 -11.03
CA LEU A 101 -10.92 21.40 -10.69
C LEU A 101 -11.11 21.79 -9.22
N ARG A 102 -10.13 21.54 -8.36
CA ARG A 102 -10.21 21.77 -6.91
C ARG A 102 -11.44 21.14 -6.27
N ARG A 103 -11.81 19.96 -6.75
CA ARG A 103 -12.97 19.18 -6.30
C ARG A 103 -12.60 17.70 -6.32
N GLU A 104 -13.16 16.94 -5.37
CA GLU A 104 -13.06 15.48 -5.35
C GLU A 104 -13.59 14.90 -6.68
N GLY A 105 -12.84 13.97 -7.25
CA GLY A 105 -13.15 13.32 -8.51
C GLY A 105 -13.62 11.87 -8.33
N ARG A 106 -12.89 10.94 -8.96
CA ARG A 106 -13.08 9.50 -8.74
C ARG A 106 -12.59 9.14 -7.34
N PRO A 107 -13.17 8.10 -6.70
CA PRO A 107 -12.64 7.59 -5.45
C PRO A 107 -11.13 7.31 -5.55
N SER A 108 -10.39 7.65 -4.51
CA SER A 108 -8.98 7.32 -4.38
C SER A 108 -8.78 5.79 -4.32
N GLU A 109 -7.54 5.33 -4.39
CA GLU A 109 -7.20 3.93 -4.13
C GLU A 109 -7.65 3.54 -2.71
N HIS A 110 -7.32 4.38 -1.72
CA HIS A 110 -7.71 4.19 -0.32
C HIS A 110 -9.25 4.13 -0.14
N ALA A 111 -10.00 5.05 -0.74
CA ALA A 111 -11.47 5.02 -0.70
C ALA A 111 -12.05 3.75 -1.32
N THR A 112 -11.47 3.28 -2.43
CA THR A 112 -11.87 2.05 -3.11
C THR A 112 -11.61 0.82 -2.25
N LEU A 113 -10.45 0.74 -1.61
CA LEU A 113 -10.07 -0.36 -0.71
C LEU A 113 -10.93 -0.37 0.54
N THR A 114 -11.17 0.78 1.15
CA THR A 114 -12.06 0.91 2.32
C THR A 114 -13.50 0.52 2.01
N ALA A 115 -14.03 0.93 0.84
CA ALA A 115 -15.36 0.49 0.41
C ALA A 115 -15.44 -1.05 0.28
N ARG A 116 -14.39 -1.71 -0.21
CA ARG A 116 -14.29 -3.18 -0.27
C ARG A 116 -14.16 -3.80 1.13
N LEU A 117 -13.38 -3.18 2.00
CA LEU A 117 -13.21 -3.60 3.39
C LEU A 117 -14.55 -3.68 4.13
N ILE A 118 -15.48 -2.74 3.83
CA ILE A 118 -16.82 -2.68 4.42
C ILE A 118 -17.80 -3.61 3.69
N ASP A 119 -17.75 -3.70 2.35
CA ASP A 119 -18.65 -4.56 1.55
C ASP A 119 -18.51 -6.05 1.91
N ARG A 120 -17.28 -6.52 2.05
CA ARG A 120 -16.95 -7.96 2.20
C ARG A 120 -17.60 -8.60 3.44
N PRO A 121 -17.55 -8.04 4.66
CA PRO A 121 -18.19 -8.63 5.82
C PRO A 121 -19.72 -8.43 5.86
N ILE A 122 -20.26 -7.46 5.12
CA ILE A 122 -21.69 -7.16 5.07
C ILE A 122 -22.43 -8.10 4.10
N ARG A 123 -21.88 -8.34 2.92
CA ARG A 123 -22.52 -9.04 1.82
C ARG A 123 -23.04 -10.43 2.18
N PRO A 124 -22.30 -11.30 2.90
CA PRO A 124 -22.76 -12.65 3.24
C PRO A 124 -23.90 -12.70 4.26
N LEU A 125 -24.26 -11.57 4.88
CA LEU A 125 -25.30 -11.48 5.89
C LEU A 125 -26.67 -11.07 5.33
N PHE A 126 -26.81 -11.02 4.01
CA PHE A 126 -28.12 -10.94 3.36
C PHE A 126 -28.61 -12.34 3.00
N ALA A 127 -29.91 -12.54 3.08
CA ALA A 127 -30.51 -13.83 2.75
C ALA A 127 -30.21 -14.20 1.28
N GLU A 128 -29.98 -15.48 1.03
CA GLU A 128 -29.90 -16.03 -0.32
C GLU A 128 -31.19 -15.70 -1.10
N GLY A 129 -31.06 -15.33 -2.37
CA GLY A 129 -32.20 -14.89 -3.17
C GLY A 129 -32.68 -13.45 -2.92
N PHE A 130 -32.03 -12.70 -2.01
CA PHE A 130 -32.33 -11.28 -1.83
C PHE A 130 -31.82 -10.46 -3.03
N ARG A 131 -32.73 -9.83 -3.81
CA ARG A 131 -32.41 -9.12 -5.05
C ARG A 131 -32.82 -7.64 -5.07
N ASN A 132 -33.27 -7.09 -3.96
CA ASN A 132 -33.50 -5.65 -3.86
C ASN A 132 -32.14 -4.93 -3.86
N GLU A 133 -32.04 -3.83 -4.61
CA GLU A 133 -30.82 -3.02 -4.62
C GLU A 133 -30.61 -2.37 -3.26
N VAL A 134 -29.41 -2.50 -2.71
CA VAL A 134 -29.00 -1.86 -1.45
C VAL A 134 -27.79 -0.96 -1.70
N GLN A 135 -27.88 0.25 -1.17
CA GLN A 135 -26.78 1.20 -1.20
C GLN A 135 -26.42 1.65 0.20
N VAL A 136 -25.15 1.50 0.56
CA VAL A 136 -24.54 2.01 1.79
C VAL A 136 -23.52 3.07 1.42
N VAL A 137 -23.68 4.28 1.97
CA VAL A 137 -22.77 5.40 1.72
C VAL A 137 -22.20 5.89 3.04
N ASN A 138 -20.87 5.86 3.12
CA ASN A 138 -20.10 6.33 4.26
C ASN A 138 -19.35 7.61 3.87
N THR A 139 -19.66 8.73 4.51
CA THR A 139 -19.03 10.02 4.22
C THR A 139 -18.18 10.46 5.39
N VAL A 140 -16.89 10.69 5.15
CA VAL A 140 -15.97 11.20 6.17
C VAL A 140 -16.11 12.71 6.25
N LEU A 141 -16.53 13.22 7.43
CA LEU A 141 -16.81 14.64 7.65
C LEU A 141 -15.71 15.35 8.45
N SER A 142 -14.96 14.59 9.27
CA SER A 142 -13.80 15.05 10.04
C SER A 142 -12.88 13.85 10.25
N THR A 143 -11.58 14.05 10.26
CA THR A 143 -10.58 12.99 10.43
C THR A 143 -9.57 13.39 11.51
N ASP A 144 -9.40 12.50 12.47
CA ASP A 144 -8.29 12.44 13.42
C ASP A 144 -7.42 11.24 12.99
N THR A 145 -6.17 11.48 12.69
CA THR A 145 -5.27 10.45 12.14
C THR A 145 -5.06 9.27 13.09
N ASP A 146 -5.19 9.49 14.40
CA ASP A 146 -5.14 8.43 15.41
C ASP A 146 -6.46 7.65 15.59
N CYS A 147 -7.54 8.10 14.94
CA CYS A 147 -8.86 7.50 15.01
C CYS A 147 -9.38 7.15 13.61
N SER A 148 -9.04 5.95 13.14
CA SER A 148 -9.32 5.45 11.78
C SER A 148 -10.76 5.73 11.32
N PRO A 149 -10.97 6.47 10.22
CA PRO A 149 -12.28 6.69 9.63
C PRO A 149 -12.86 5.41 9.02
N GLU A 150 -12.03 4.44 8.61
CA GLU A 150 -12.45 3.16 8.04
C GLU A 150 -13.23 2.33 9.06
N MET A 151 -12.71 2.23 10.30
CA MET A 151 -13.37 1.48 11.38
C MET A 151 -14.67 2.18 11.82
N SER A 152 -14.65 3.51 11.89
CA SER A 152 -15.85 4.31 12.19
C SER A 152 -16.93 4.15 11.11
N ALA A 153 -16.53 4.10 9.83
CA ALA A 153 -17.43 3.89 8.70
C ALA A 153 -18.00 2.46 8.68
N MET A 154 -17.21 1.45 9.01
CA MET A 154 -17.66 0.06 9.11
C MET A 154 -18.72 -0.11 10.18
N LEU A 155 -18.47 0.41 11.39
CA LEU A 155 -19.44 0.43 12.50
C LEU A 155 -20.71 1.20 12.11
N GLY A 156 -20.55 2.36 11.47
CA GLY A 156 -21.68 3.17 11.00
C GLY A 156 -22.50 2.48 9.92
N ALA A 157 -21.87 1.78 8.98
CA ALA A 157 -22.52 1.01 7.92
C ALA A 157 -23.36 -0.15 8.50
N SER A 158 -22.79 -0.91 9.45
CA SER A 158 -23.46 -1.97 10.18
C SER A 158 -24.70 -1.44 10.89
N LEU A 159 -24.53 -0.41 11.71
CA LEU A 159 -25.64 0.20 12.44
C LEU A 159 -26.71 0.79 11.51
N ALA A 160 -26.32 1.48 10.41
CA ALA A 160 -27.28 2.04 9.46
C ALA A 160 -28.15 0.95 8.83
N LEU A 161 -27.59 -0.22 8.50
CA LEU A 161 -28.33 -1.39 8.02
C LEU A 161 -29.22 -1.98 9.12
N CYS A 162 -28.65 -2.22 10.30
CA CYS A 162 -29.37 -2.86 11.40
C CYS A 162 -30.56 -2.05 11.91
N ILE A 163 -30.42 -0.71 12.06
CA ILE A 163 -31.52 0.15 12.52
C ILE A 163 -32.52 0.51 11.41
N SER A 164 -32.23 0.19 10.15
CA SER A 164 -33.13 0.40 9.00
C SER A 164 -34.22 -0.67 8.96
N ASN A 165 -35.13 -0.52 7.98
CA ASN A 165 -36.10 -1.57 7.62
C ASN A 165 -35.52 -2.61 6.64
N ILE A 166 -34.25 -2.54 6.29
CA ILE A 166 -33.60 -3.49 5.37
C ILE A 166 -33.36 -4.81 6.11
N PRO A 167 -33.76 -5.98 5.57
CA PRO A 167 -33.47 -7.28 6.17
C PRO A 167 -31.96 -7.57 6.05
N PHE A 168 -31.28 -7.50 7.16
CA PHE A 168 -29.85 -7.70 7.31
C PHE A 168 -29.61 -8.48 8.61
N ASP A 169 -28.82 -9.58 8.52
CA ASP A 169 -28.55 -10.52 9.62
C ASP A 169 -27.24 -10.15 10.35
N GLY A 170 -27.07 -8.83 10.65
CA GLY A 170 -25.98 -8.32 11.46
C GLY A 170 -26.38 -8.17 12.93
N PRO A 171 -25.53 -7.53 13.77
CA PRO A 171 -24.50 -6.56 13.39
C PRO A 171 -23.15 -7.16 13.01
N ILE A 172 -22.32 -6.33 12.37
CA ILE A 172 -20.90 -6.59 12.17
C ILE A 172 -20.07 -5.45 12.73
N ALA A 173 -18.89 -5.76 13.24
CA ALA A 173 -17.92 -4.76 13.62
C ALA A 173 -16.53 -5.08 13.08
N GLY A 174 -15.64 -4.10 13.08
CA GLY A 174 -14.24 -4.30 12.71
C GLY A 174 -13.31 -3.51 13.61
N VAL A 175 -12.10 -4.01 13.77
CA VAL A 175 -11.02 -3.37 14.51
C VAL A 175 -9.69 -3.52 13.76
N LYS A 176 -8.79 -2.53 13.96
CA LYS A 176 -7.37 -2.70 13.66
C LYS A 176 -6.65 -3.29 14.85
N VAL A 177 -5.70 -4.20 14.60
CA VAL A 177 -4.85 -4.81 15.63
C VAL A 177 -3.41 -4.61 15.21
N GLY A 178 -2.63 -3.98 16.08
CA GLY A 178 -1.18 -3.88 16.00
C GLY A 178 -0.52 -4.84 16.99
N TYR A 179 0.76 -5.18 16.72
CA TYR A 179 1.62 -5.86 17.68
C TYR A 179 2.84 -4.99 17.94
N VAL A 180 2.84 -4.32 19.08
CA VAL A 180 3.78 -3.24 19.42
C VAL A 180 4.50 -3.60 20.72
N ASP A 181 5.82 -3.62 20.69
CA ASP A 181 6.66 -3.91 21.87
C ASP A 181 6.30 -5.23 22.60
N GLY A 182 5.80 -6.23 21.85
CA GLY A 182 5.43 -7.54 22.39
C GLY A 182 3.99 -7.66 22.90
N GLU A 183 3.13 -6.65 22.68
CA GLU A 183 1.73 -6.63 23.11
C GLU A 183 0.78 -6.30 21.96
N PHE A 184 -0.43 -6.89 21.99
CA PHE A 184 -1.48 -6.55 21.04
C PHE A 184 -2.17 -5.24 21.42
N VAL A 185 -2.33 -4.35 20.44
CA VAL A 185 -2.97 -3.04 20.60
C VAL A 185 -4.17 -2.93 19.67
N VAL A 186 -5.32 -2.50 20.21
CA VAL A 186 -6.54 -2.24 19.43
C VAL A 186 -6.53 -0.81 18.89
N ASN A 187 -6.81 -0.66 17.61
CA ASN A 187 -6.84 0.64 16.93
C ASN A 187 -5.59 1.48 17.27
N PRO A 188 -4.38 0.98 16.96
CA PRO A 188 -3.13 1.67 17.30
C PRO A 188 -3.09 3.08 16.71
N THR A 189 -2.41 4.00 17.41
CA THR A 189 -2.11 5.34 16.89
C THR A 189 -1.13 5.25 15.72
N VAL A 190 -0.96 6.33 14.95
CA VAL A 190 0.03 6.41 13.87
C VAL A 190 1.44 6.09 14.40
N GLU A 191 1.82 6.64 15.57
CA GLU A 191 3.11 6.34 16.20
C GLU A 191 3.25 4.87 16.58
N GLN A 192 2.21 4.26 17.16
CA GLN A 192 2.22 2.84 17.50
C GLN A 192 2.30 1.96 16.25
N MET A 193 1.56 2.31 15.19
CA MET A 193 1.57 1.56 13.93
C MET A 193 2.94 1.61 13.25
N SER A 194 3.68 2.71 13.32
CA SER A 194 5.04 2.82 12.76
C SER A 194 6.06 1.86 13.40
N ARG A 195 5.77 1.33 14.61
CA ARG A 195 6.59 0.34 15.34
C ARG A 195 5.97 -1.04 15.38
N SER A 196 4.78 -1.20 14.81
CA SER A 196 4.04 -2.46 14.86
C SER A 196 4.62 -3.49 13.88
N GLU A 197 4.75 -4.73 14.34
CA GLU A 197 5.11 -5.86 13.48
C GLU A 197 3.92 -6.40 12.66
N ILE A 198 2.69 -6.01 13.03
CA ILE A 198 1.44 -6.44 12.39
C ILE A 198 0.56 -5.23 12.15
N ASP A 199 0.06 -5.06 10.94
CA ASP A 199 -1.06 -4.19 10.59
C ASP A 199 -2.21 -5.08 10.14
N LEU A 200 -3.08 -5.44 11.08
CA LEU A 200 -4.18 -6.37 10.89
C LEU A 200 -5.52 -5.65 11.01
N THR A 201 -6.38 -5.83 10.04
CA THR A 201 -7.81 -5.47 10.14
C THR A 201 -8.64 -6.75 10.14
N VAL A 202 -9.47 -6.90 11.15
CA VAL A 202 -10.45 -7.99 11.24
C VAL A 202 -11.85 -7.43 11.35
N ALA A 203 -12.81 -8.09 10.71
CA ALA A 203 -14.22 -7.77 10.82
C ALA A 203 -15.07 -9.04 10.83
N GLY A 204 -16.22 -8.98 11.48
CA GLY A 204 -17.13 -10.10 11.57
C GLY A 204 -18.31 -9.85 12.47
N THR A 205 -19.00 -10.93 12.77
CA THR A 205 -20.10 -10.98 13.72
C THR A 205 -19.59 -11.37 15.12
N LYS A 206 -20.49 -11.49 16.06
CA LYS A 206 -20.19 -12.01 17.40
C LYS A 206 -19.76 -13.48 17.36
N GLU A 207 -20.24 -14.24 16.39
CA GLU A 207 -19.98 -15.67 16.23
C GLU A 207 -18.69 -15.93 15.44
N ALA A 208 -18.37 -15.10 14.44
CA ALA A 208 -17.31 -15.40 13.48
C ALA A 208 -16.64 -14.16 12.88
N LEU A 209 -15.36 -14.31 12.53
CA LEU A 209 -14.67 -13.41 11.62
C LEU A 209 -15.11 -13.71 10.18
N ASN A 210 -15.52 -12.67 9.45
CA ASN A 210 -15.96 -12.78 8.05
C ASN A 210 -14.95 -12.18 7.08
N MET A 211 -14.07 -11.33 7.57
CA MET A 211 -13.07 -10.64 6.74
C MET A 211 -11.79 -10.40 7.54
N VAL A 212 -10.67 -10.67 6.90
CA VAL A 212 -9.33 -10.39 7.42
C VAL A 212 -8.49 -9.72 6.34
N GLU A 213 -7.73 -8.69 6.69
CA GLU A 213 -6.63 -8.13 5.91
C GLU A 213 -5.46 -7.83 6.81
N ALA A 214 -4.26 -8.28 6.44
CA ALA A 214 -3.05 -8.00 7.20
C ALA A 214 -1.84 -7.73 6.32
N GLY A 215 -0.99 -6.81 6.78
CA GLY A 215 0.42 -6.73 6.46
C GLY A 215 1.25 -7.12 7.69
N ALA A 216 2.40 -7.76 7.51
CA ALA A 216 3.20 -8.19 8.65
C ALA A 216 4.69 -8.31 8.31
N HIS A 217 5.55 -8.02 9.29
CA HIS A 217 7.00 -8.06 9.15
C HIS A 217 7.55 -9.49 9.38
N GLU A 218 7.19 -10.43 8.48
CA GLU A 218 7.62 -11.84 8.55
C GLU A 218 7.26 -12.52 9.88
N VAL A 219 6.05 -12.30 10.38
CA VAL A 219 5.58 -12.92 11.63
C VAL A 219 5.23 -14.39 11.42
N ASN A 220 5.40 -15.20 12.46
CA ASN A 220 5.04 -16.61 12.40
C ASN A 220 3.53 -16.82 12.45
N GLU A 221 3.09 -18.01 12.02
CA GLU A 221 1.69 -18.38 11.90
C GLU A 221 0.95 -18.38 13.25
N ASP A 222 1.61 -18.79 14.35
CA ASP A 222 0.99 -18.82 15.69
C ASP A 222 0.72 -17.39 16.20
N LEU A 223 1.65 -16.44 16.03
CA LEU A 223 1.46 -15.04 16.42
C LEU A 223 0.34 -14.38 15.60
N MET A 224 0.27 -14.68 14.30
CA MET A 224 -0.81 -14.20 13.45
C MET A 224 -2.17 -14.76 13.89
N LEU A 225 -2.23 -16.04 14.23
CA LEU A 225 -3.44 -16.68 14.77
C LEU A 225 -3.89 -16.04 16.08
N ASP A 226 -2.95 -15.75 16.98
CA ASP A 226 -3.26 -15.09 18.25
C ASP A 226 -3.78 -13.64 18.02
N ALA A 227 -3.21 -12.90 17.04
CA ALA A 227 -3.68 -11.59 16.63
C ALA A 227 -5.13 -11.63 16.10
N LEU A 228 -5.46 -12.63 15.27
CA LEU A 228 -6.81 -12.85 14.75
C LEU A 228 -7.81 -13.09 15.88
N MET A 229 -7.48 -13.98 16.82
CA MET A 229 -8.36 -14.29 17.95
C MET A 229 -8.51 -13.10 18.89
N PHE A 230 -7.43 -12.37 19.16
CA PHE A 230 -7.49 -11.13 19.93
C PHE A 230 -8.44 -10.10 19.28
N GLY A 231 -8.33 -9.91 17.97
CA GLY A 231 -9.19 -9.00 17.22
C GLY A 231 -10.67 -9.42 17.27
N HIS A 232 -10.95 -10.74 17.16
CA HIS A 232 -12.33 -11.26 17.25
C HIS A 232 -12.99 -10.97 18.60
N GLU A 233 -12.27 -11.10 19.72
CA GLU A 233 -12.82 -10.71 21.02
C GLU A 233 -13.23 -9.24 21.04
N LYS A 234 -12.50 -8.36 20.35
CA LYS A 234 -12.85 -6.93 20.26
C LYS A 234 -14.03 -6.65 19.34
N VAL A 235 -14.16 -7.43 18.27
CA VAL A 235 -15.34 -7.42 17.39
C VAL A 235 -16.59 -7.79 18.20
N LYS A 236 -16.53 -8.83 19.04
CA LYS A 236 -17.64 -9.23 19.92
C LYS A 236 -18.09 -8.11 20.86
N GLU A 237 -17.13 -7.38 21.44
CA GLU A 237 -17.42 -6.23 22.32
C GLU A 237 -18.19 -5.13 21.57
N LEU A 238 -17.78 -4.79 20.34
CA LEU A 238 -18.47 -3.79 19.51
C LEU A 238 -19.85 -4.28 19.05
N CYS A 239 -19.98 -5.52 18.60
CA CYS A 239 -21.30 -6.09 18.26
C CYS A 239 -22.27 -6.04 19.43
N ALA A 240 -21.80 -6.31 20.66
CA ALA A 240 -22.65 -6.20 21.85
C ALA A 240 -23.10 -4.74 22.15
N MET A 241 -22.28 -3.74 21.81
CA MET A 241 -22.68 -2.32 21.88
C MET A 241 -23.73 -2.00 20.81
N GLU A 242 -23.54 -2.49 19.57
CA GLU A 242 -24.52 -2.32 18.50
C GLU A 242 -25.87 -2.93 18.83
N GLU A 243 -25.91 -4.15 19.40
CA GLU A 243 -27.14 -4.82 19.84
C GLU A 243 -27.98 -3.94 20.81
N GLN A 244 -27.32 -3.23 21.72
CA GLN A 244 -28.01 -2.31 22.65
C GLN A 244 -28.67 -1.11 21.93
N ILE A 245 -27.99 -0.59 20.89
CA ILE A 245 -28.52 0.51 20.07
C ILE A 245 -29.67 0.00 19.20
N ILE A 246 -29.50 -1.15 18.55
CA ILE A 246 -30.50 -1.77 17.68
C ILE A 246 -31.78 -2.06 18.46
N ALA A 247 -31.68 -2.59 19.68
CA ALA A 247 -32.83 -2.88 20.53
C ALA A 247 -33.68 -1.60 20.88
N LYS A 248 -33.02 -0.43 20.91
CA LYS A 248 -33.69 0.84 21.25
C LYS A 248 -34.26 1.56 20.03
N VAL A 249 -33.57 1.57 18.92
CA VAL A 249 -33.91 2.43 17.76
C VAL A 249 -34.14 1.67 16.46
N GLY A 250 -33.98 0.35 16.45
CA GLY A 250 -34.22 -0.51 15.31
C GLY A 250 -35.66 -0.40 14.76
N LYS A 251 -35.79 -0.50 13.45
CA LYS A 251 -37.09 -0.54 12.78
C LYS A 251 -37.49 -1.99 12.47
N GLU A 252 -38.80 -2.20 12.36
CA GLU A 252 -39.34 -3.43 11.79
C GLU A 252 -38.80 -3.63 10.36
N LYS A 253 -38.38 -4.85 10.05
CA LYS A 253 -37.81 -5.20 8.75
C LYS A 253 -38.92 -5.30 7.72
N MET A 254 -38.64 -4.84 6.50
CA MET A 254 -39.58 -4.95 5.39
C MET A 254 -39.72 -6.42 4.93
N GLU A 255 -40.95 -6.79 4.57
CA GLU A 255 -41.17 -8.07 3.91
C GLU A 255 -40.58 -8.03 2.50
N VAL A 256 -39.85 -9.08 2.14
CA VAL A 256 -39.23 -9.23 0.82
C VAL A 256 -39.58 -10.58 0.24
N VAL A 257 -39.75 -10.61 -1.06
CA VAL A 257 -39.92 -11.86 -1.80
C VAL A 257 -38.52 -12.30 -2.23
N LEU A 258 -38.04 -13.39 -1.65
CA LEU A 258 -36.80 -14.00 -2.07
C LEU A 258 -36.98 -14.64 -3.43
N TYR A 259 -35.91 -14.63 -4.21
CA TYR A 259 -35.89 -15.29 -5.49
C TYR A 259 -35.77 -16.80 -5.30
N GLU A 260 -36.67 -17.52 -5.89
CA GLU A 260 -36.69 -18.99 -5.89
C GLU A 260 -36.77 -19.52 -7.30
N ILE A 261 -36.11 -20.64 -7.53
CA ILE A 261 -36.15 -21.35 -8.80
C ILE A 261 -37.48 -22.10 -8.91
N ASP A 262 -38.14 -21.98 -10.06
CA ASP A 262 -39.42 -22.60 -10.37
C ASP A 262 -39.31 -24.15 -10.27
N GLU A 263 -40.28 -24.80 -9.65
CA GLU A 263 -40.26 -26.25 -9.47
C GLU A 263 -40.22 -27.02 -10.80
N ARG A 264 -40.85 -26.49 -11.85
CA ARG A 264 -40.79 -27.08 -13.21
C ARG A 264 -39.35 -27.20 -13.71
N VAL A 265 -38.54 -26.19 -13.42
CA VAL A 265 -37.10 -26.19 -13.76
C VAL A 265 -36.36 -27.26 -12.98
N LYS A 266 -36.60 -27.33 -11.67
CA LYS A 266 -35.93 -28.31 -10.82
C LYS A 266 -36.27 -29.74 -11.23
N GLU A 267 -37.55 -30.02 -11.46
CA GLU A 267 -38.00 -31.34 -11.91
C GLU A 267 -37.38 -31.76 -13.25
N TYR A 268 -37.42 -30.85 -14.24
CA TYR A 268 -36.87 -31.12 -15.57
C TYR A 268 -35.35 -31.35 -15.54
N VAL A 269 -34.60 -30.46 -14.93
CA VAL A 269 -33.13 -30.55 -14.88
C VAL A 269 -32.68 -31.76 -14.06
N ASN A 270 -33.33 -32.07 -12.94
CA ASN A 270 -33.01 -33.28 -12.17
C ASN A 270 -33.21 -34.57 -12.97
N ALA A 271 -34.27 -34.63 -13.80
CA ALA A 271 -34.56 -35.82 -14.63
C ALA A 271 -33.61 -35.97 -15.82
N ASN A 272 -33.16 -34.85 -16.45
CA ASN A 272 -32.48 -34.89 -17.74
C ASN A 272 -31.04 -34.39 -17.74
N GLY A 273 -30.66 -33.53 -16.76
CA GLY A 273 -29.38 -32.82 -16.74
C GLY A 273 -28.44 -33.24 -15.59
N LYS A 274 -28.99 -33.52 -14.40
CA LYS A 274 -28.24 -33.67 -13.16
C LYS A 274 -27.09 -34.66 -13.27
N GLU A 275 -27.34 -35.95 -13.57
CA GLU A 275 -26.29 -36.98 -13.66
C GLU A 275 -25.24 -36.65 -14.73
N ARG A 276 -25.63 -35.95 -15.80
CA ARG A 276 -24.72 -35.52 -16.87
C ARG A 276 -23.80 -34.39 -16.41
N LEU A 277 -24.35 -33.42 -15.67
CA LEU A 277 -23.57 -32.31 -15.07
C LEU A 277 -22.59 -32.83 -14.01
N GLU A 278 -23.01 -33.75 -13.13
CA GLU A 278 -22.16 -34.40 -12.15
C GLU A 278 -20.97 -35.09 -12.82
N LYS A 279 -21.20 -35.84 -13.90
CA LYS A 279 -20.13 -36.46 -14.69
C LYS A 279 -19.23 -35.42 -15.38
N ALA A 280 -19.78 -34.32 -15.84
CA ALA A 280 -19.00 -33.25 -16.49
C ALA A 280 -18.07 -32.53 -15.51
N VAL A 281 -18.45 -32.38 -14.26
CA VAL A 281 -17.60 -31.85 -13.18
C VAL A 281 -16.35 -32.70 -12.95
N SER A 282 -16.47 -34.02 -13.06
CA SER A 282 -15.38 -34.99 -12.85
C SER A 282 -14.40 -35.10 -14.04
N ILE A 283 -14.55 -34.31 -15.10
CA ILE A 283 -13.59 -34.22 -16.20
C ILE A 283 -12.41 -33.33 -15.74
N HIS A 284 -11.21 -33.90 -15.66
CA HIS A 284 -10.03 -33.25 -15.10
C HIS A 284 -9.51 -32.06 -15.95
N ASP A 285 -9.67 -32.13 -17.30
CA ASP A 285 -9.29 -31.00 -18.15
C ASP A 285 -10.32 -29.88 -18.04
N LYS A 286 -9.83 -28.67 -17.71
CA LYS A 286 -10.69 -27.50 -17.50
C LYS A 286 -11.58 -27.19 -18.68
N LEU A 287 -11.00 -27.10 -19.88
CA LEU A 287 -11.74 -26.66 -21.07
C LEU A 287 -12.77 -27.72 -21.49
N GLU A 288 -12.41 -28.99 -21.42
CA GLU A 288 -13.32 -30.10 -21.71
C GLU A 288 -14.48 -30.14 -20.70
N SER A 289 -14.16 -29.96 -19.39
CA SER A 289 -15.16 -29.90 -18.32
C SER A 289 -16.14 -28.74 -18.52
N TYR A 290 -15.65 -27.52 -18.71
CA TYR A 290 -16.49 -26.34 -18.92
C TYR A 290 -17.34 -26.44 -20.20
N ASN A 291 -16.76 -26.91 -21.31
CA ASN A 291 -17.51 -27.09 -22.56
C ASN A 291 -18.62 -28.14 -22.41
N ALA A 292 -18.36 -29.22 -21.67
CA ALA A 292 -19.38 -30.24 -21.39
C ALA A 292 -20.51 -29.67 -20.53
N GLN A 293 -20.18 -28.94 -19.46
CA GLN A 293 -21.14 -28.28 -18.57
C GLN A 293 -21.98 -27.26 -19.34
N GLU A 294 -21.35 -26.42 -20.16
CA GLU A 294 -22.03 -25.40 -20.96
C GLU A 294 -22.95 -26.04 -21.99
N SER A 295 -22.50 -27.08 -22.70
CA SER A 295 -23.31 -27.79 -23.67
C SER A 295 -24.59 -28.40 -23.06
N ILE A 296 -24.46 -29.05 -21.89
CA ILE A 296 -25.59 -29.61 -21.15
C ILE A 296 -26.53 -28.50 -20.67
N THR A 297 -25.97 -27.42 -20.11
CA THR A 297 -26.73 -26.28 -19.59
C THR A 297 -27.52 -25.62 -20.72
N ASN A 298 -26.93 -25.45 -21.90
CA ASN A 298 -27.60 -24.85 -23.05
C ASN A 298 -28.72 -25.75 -23.57
N GLU A 299 -28.54 -27.08 -23.65
CA GLU A 299 -29.58 -28.05 -24.01
C GLU A 299 -30.76 -27.95 -23.02
N MET A 300 -30.50 -27.87 -21.73
CA MET A 300 -31.55 -27.72 -20.71
C MET A 300 -32.33 -26.38 -20.87
N LYS A 301 -31.62 -25.28 -21.17
CA LYS A 301 -32.23 -23.97 -21.41
C LYS A 301 -33.11 -23.97 -22.67
N GLU A 302 -32.66 -24.60 -23.75
CA GLU A 302 -33.40 -24.67 -25.02
C GLU A 302 -34.77 -25.34 -24.87
N HIS A 303 -34.90 -26.26 -23.91
CA HIS A 303 -36.22 -26.90 -23.63
C HIS A 303 -37.29 -25.85 -23.28
N PHE A 304 -36.99 -24.94 -22.37
CA PHE A 304 -37.93 -23.90 -21.96
C PHE A 304 -38.00 -22.75 -22.97
N ALA A 305 -36.87 -22.38 -23.59
CA ALA A 305 -36.80 -21.30 -24.57
C ALA A 305 -37.64 -21.58 -25.85
N ASN A 306 -37.76 -22.88 -26.21
CA ASN A 306 -38.52 -23.31 -27.41
C ASN A 306 -39.92 -23.85 -27.10
N ASP A 307 -40.38 -23.77 -25.83
CA ASP A 307 -41.71 -24.25 -25.44
C ASP A 307 -42.80 -23.32 -25.96
N SER A 308 -43.58 -23.81 -26.93
CA SER A 308 -44.65 -23.05 -27.59
C SER A 308 -45.89 -22.79 -26.72
N GLU A 309 -45.97 -23.44 -25.54
CA GLU A 309 -47.07 -23.21 -24.58
C GLU A 309 -46.80 -22.05 -23.63
N LEU A 310 -45.55 -21.58 -23.56
CA LEU A 310 -45.12 -20.47 -22.75
C LEU A 310 -45.16 -19.13 -23.48
N SER A 311 -45.43 -18.05 -22.75
CA SER A 311 -45.17 -16.72 -23.26
C SER A 311 -43.68 -16.45 -23.39
N GLU A 312 -43.21 -15.65 -24.34
CA GLU A 312 -41.80 -15.28 -24.53
C GLU A 312 -41.10 -14.84 -23.22
N LYS A 313 -41.78 -14.00 -22.44
CA LYS A 313 -41.26 -13.55 -21.16
C LYS A 313 -41.12 -14.66 -20.10
N GLU A 314 -42.01 -15.62 -20.10
CA GLU A 314 -41.98 -16.77 -19.20
C GLU A 314 -40.93 -17.79 -19.64
N ALA A 315 -40.82 -18.05 -20.93
CA ALA A 315 -39.77 -18.89 -21.52
C ALA A 315 -38.37 -18.34 -21.18
N ASP A 316 -38.13 -17.05 -21.40
CA ASP A 316 -36.87 -16.40 -21.04
C ASP A 316 -36.55 -16.51 -19.53
N LYS A 317 -37.58 -16.29 -18.69
CA LYS A 317 -37.42 -16.43 -17.24
C LYS A 317 -37.01 -17.85 -16.83
N LEU A 318 -37.72 -18.87 -17.33
CA LEU A 318 -37.44 -20.28 -17.01
C LEU A 318 -36.08 -20.73 -17.59
N ALA A 319 -35.73 -20.30 -18.79
CA ALA A 319 -34.43 -20.58 -19.39
C ALA A 319 -33.28 -19.99 -18.54
N LYS A 320 -33.43 -18.75 -18.04
CA LYS A 320 -32.47 -18.14 -17.11
C LYS A 320 -32.35 -18.93 -15.81
N GLN A 321 -33.51 -19.27 -15.19
CA GLN A 321 -33.53 -20.09 -13.95
C GLN A 321 -32.93 -21.49 -14.17
N THR A 322 -33.06 -22.05 -15.35
CA THR A 322 -32.43 -23.32 -15.73
C THR A 322 -30.90 -23.21 -15.66
N GLY A 323 -30.33 -22.13 -16.18
CA GLY A 323 -28.90 -21.90 -16.08
C GLY A 323 -28.41 -21.76 -14.62
N GLU A 324 -29.15 -21.02 -13.81
CA GLU A 324 -28.85 -20.85 -12.38
C GLU A 324 -28.94 -22.18 -11.62
N TYR A 325 -29.95 -23.01 -11.89
CA TYR A 325 -30.08 -24.31 -11.24
C TYR A 325 -29.03 -25.33 -11.69
N CYS A 326 -28.65 -25.35 -12.97
CA CYS A 326 -27.50 -26.13 -13.43
C CYS A 326 -26.20 -25.75 -12.70
N THR A 327 -25.96 -24.44 -12.49
CA THR A 327 -24.83 -23.95 -11.71
C THR A 327 -24.88 -24.42 -10.26
N GLN A 328 -26.06 -24.46 -9.64
CA GLN A 328 -26.22 -24.98 -8.28
C GLN A 328 -25.90 -26.50 -8.20
N ILE A 329 -26.36 -27.31 -9.17
CA ILE A 329 -26.00 -28.74 -9.24
C ILE A 329 -24.49 -28.93 -9.38
N ILE A 330 -23.82 -28.12 -10.21
CA ILE A 330 -22.36 -28.14 -10.37
C ILE A 330 -21.69 -27.81 -9.03
N ALA A 331 -22.16 -26.78 -8.34
CA ALA A 331 -21.63 -26.40 -7.03
C ALA A 331 -21.77 -27.50 -5.99
N ASP A 332 -22.96 -28.11 -5.92
CA ASP A 332 -23.25 -29.21 -4.99
C ASP A 332 -22.35 -30.41 -5.25
N GLU A 333 -22.11 -30.77 -6.52
CA GLU A 333 -21.22 -31.88 -6.88
C GLU A 333 -19.75 -31.59 -6.58
N VAL A 334 -19.26 -30.38 -6.87
CA VAL A 334 -17.89 -29.96 -6.48
C VAL A 334 -17.72 -30.09 -4.97
N ARG A 335 -18.67 -29.60 -4.18
CA ARG A 335 -18.65 -29.69 -2.72
C ARG A 335 -18.69 -31.14 -2.24
N ARG A 336 -19.54 -31.99 -2.83
CA ARG A 336 -19.65 -33.42 -2.50
C ARG A 336 -18.34 -34.16 -2.78
N LEU A 337 -17.73 -33.99 -3.95
CA LEU A 337 -16.46 -34.63 -4.29
C LEU A 337 -15.37 -34.29 -3.26
N ILE A 338 -15.27 -33.02 -2.89
CA ILE A 338 -14.25 -32.52 -1.96
C ILE A 338 -14.55 -32.95 -0.51
N SER A 339 -15.83 -32.84 -0.07
CA SER A 339 -16.18 -33.16 1.32
C SER A 339 -16.22 -34.64 1.61
N ASP A 340 -16.79 -35.46 0.69
CA ASP A 340 -17.08 -36.87 0.94
C ASP A 340 -15.99 -37.79 0.37
N GLU A 341 -15.59 -37.56 -0.88
CA GLU A 341 -14.60 -38.38 -1.58
C GLU A 341 -13.16 -37.92 -1.36
N LYS A 342 -12.95 -36.67 -0.86
CA LYS A 342 -11.64 -36.04 -0.67
C LYS A 342 -10.85 -35.92 -1.99
N ILE A 343 -11.56 -35.78 -3.10
CA ILE A 343 -11.02 -35.62 -4.45
C ILE A 343 -11.41 -34.25 -4.99
N ARG A 344 -10.47 -33.54 -5.59
CA ARG A 344 -10.73 -32.24 -6.23
C ARG A 344 -11.20 -32.44 -7.68
N PRO A 345 -11.94 -31.50 -8.29
CA PRO A 345 -12.46 -31.64 -9.66
C PRO A 345 -11.38 -31.92 -10.71
N ASP A 346 -10.14 -31.46 -10.49
CA ASP A 346 -8.99 -31.70 -11.37
C ASP A 346 -8.17 -32.95 -10.98
N GLY A 347 -8.65 -33.74 -10.02
CA GLY A 347 -8.05 -35.00 -9.58
C GLY A 347 -6.90 -34.86 -8.55
N ARG A 348 -6.53 -33.63 -8.15
CA ARG A 348 -5.50 -33.40 -7.12
C ARG A 348 -5.96 -33.82 -5.73
N ALA A 349 -4.98 -34.15 -4.87
CA ALA A 349 -5.20 -34.28 -3.43
C ALA A 349 -5.49 -32.89 -2.81
N LEU A 350 -6.05 -32.86 -1.60
CA LEU A 350 -6.50 -31.62 -0.95
C LEU A 350 -5.34 -30.62 -0.71
N ASP A 351 -4.15 -31.12 -0.42
CA ASP A 351 -2.93 -30.33 -0.12
C ASP A 351 -1.95 -30.21 -1.30
N GLU A 352 -2.35 -30.67 -2.49
CA GLU A 352 -1.52 -30.68 -3.69
C GLU A 352 -1.60 -29.35 -4.44
N ILE A 353 -0.44 -28.82 -4.87
CA ILE A 353 -0.31 -27.59 -5.67
C ILE A 353 -0.30 -27.98 -7.15
N ARG A 354 -0.91 -27.15 -8.01
CA ARG A 354 -0.82 -27.29 -9.47
C ARG A 354 0.63 -27.22 -9.95
N PRO A 355 0.97 -27.81 -11.11
CA PRO A 355 2.32 -27.71 -11.68
C PRO A 355 2.83 -26.28 -11.76
N LEU A 356 4.08 -26.07 -11.31
CA LEU A 356 4.72 -24.78 -11.22
C LEU A 356 5.78 -24.61 -12.30
N ASP A 357 5.83 -23.42 -12.93
CA ASP A 357 6.91 -22.99 -13.80
C ASP A 357 7.27 -21.53 -13.52
N SER A 358 8.56 -21.23 -13.42
CA SER A 358 9.10 -19.91 -13.12
C SER A 358 10.14 -19.51 -14.14
N GLN A 359 10.03 -18.31 -14.70
CA GLN A 359 10.95 -17.79 -15.70
C GLN A 359 11.30 -16.33 -15.42
N VAL A 360 12.53 -15.92 -15.76
CA VAL A 360 12.98 -14.51 -15.69
C VAL A 360 13.53 -14.08 -17.04
N ASP A 361 13.67 -12.75 -17.22
CA ASP A 361 14.26 -12.16 -18.44
C ASP A 361 13.46 -12.34 -19.73
N LEU A 362 12.15 -12.44 -19.64
CA LEU A 362 11.29 -12.58 -20.82
C LEU A 362 11.38 -11.38 -21.77
N LEU A 363 11.46 -10.18 -21.20
CA LEU A 363 11.34 -8.92 -21.95
C LEU A 363 12.69 -8.21 -22.02
N PRO A 364 13.26 -7.97 -23.23
CA PRO A 364 14.66 -7.56 -23.37
C PRO A 364 14.94 -6.09 -23.00
N ARG A 365 13.94 -5.22 -22.96
CA ARG A 365 14.11 -3.76 -22.78
C ARG A 365 13.70 -3.23 -21.43
N VAL A 366 13.04 -4.04 -20.59
CA VAL A 366 12.58 -3.66 -19.24
C VAL A 366 13.71 -3.75 -18.22
N HIS A 367 13.48 -3.24 -17.01
CA HIS A 367 14.50 -3.27 -15.97
C HIS A 367 14.56 -4.64 -15.26
N GLY A 368 13.41 -5.31 -15.10
CA GLY A 368 13.31 -6.70 -14.67
C GLY A 368 11.99 -7.29 -15.15
N SER A 369 11.97 -8.54 -15.54
CA SER A 369 10.74 -9.26 -15.91
C SER A 369 10.79 -10.70 -15.44
N ALA A 370 9.62 -11.20 -15.06
CA ALA A 370 9.42 -12.59 -14.67
C ALA A 370 8.05 -13.08 -15.12
N MET A 371 7.93 -14.37 -15.34
CA MET A 371 6.68 -15.07 -15.53
C MET A 371 6.56 -16.18 -14.50
N PHE A 372 5.40 -16.24 -13.87
CA PHE A 372 5.06 -17.32 -12.95
C PHE A 372 3.81 -18.02 -13.47
N THR A 373 3.89 -19.33 -13.59
CA THR A 373 2.81 -20.20 -14.06
C THR A 373 2.48 -21.21 -12.97
N ARG A 374 1.19 -21.38 -12.70
CA ARG A 374 0.66 -22.36 -11.78
C ARG A 374 -0.58 -23.02 -12.39
N GLY A 375 -0.41 -24.20 -13.00
CA GLY A 375 -1.41 -24.81 -13.86
C GLY A 375 -1.86 -23.84 -14.97
N GLN A 376 -3.17 -23.56 -15.04
CA GLN A 376 -3.76 -22.60 -15.98
C GLN A 376 -3.89 -21.18 -15.37
N THR A 377 -2.96 -20.77 -14.53
CA THR A 377 -2.84 -19.39 -14.07
C THR A 377 -1.44 -18.89 -14.35
N GLN A 378 -1.32 -17.87 -15.20
CA GLN A 378 -0.04 -17.33 -15.66
C GLN A 378 -0.02 -15.82 -15.53
N VAL A 379 1.05 -15.29 -14.93
CA VAL A 379 1.24 -13.85 -14.71
C VAL A 379 2.64 -13.44 -15.16
N ILE A 380 2.71 -12.39 -15.97
CA ILE A 380 3.95 -11.70 -16.30
C ILE A 380 4.07 -10.48 -15.42
N SER A 381 5.16 -10.35 -14.67
CA SER A 381 5.45 -9.14 -13.90
C SER A 381 6.65 -8.40 -14.46
N VAL A 382 6.54 -7.08 -14.50
CA VAL A 382 7.57 -6.17 -15.01
C VAL A 382 7.91 -5.13 -13.95
N THR A 383 9.20 -5.04 -13.62
CA THR A 383 9.72 -4.02 -12.69
C THR A 383 10.36 -2.88 -13.47
N THR A 384 10.03 -1.65 -13.07
CA THR A 384 10.64 -0.41 -13.55
C THR A 384 11.21 0.36 -12.36
N LEU A 385 12.44 0.83 -12.50
CA LEU A 385 13.14 1.66 -11.53
C LEU A 385 13.21 3.09 -12.05
N GLY A 386 12.88 4.06 -11.21
CA GLY A 386 12.95 5.49 -11.51
C GLY A 386 13.67 6.25 -10.40
N PRO A 387 14.06 7.53 -10.63
CA PRO A 387 14.50 8.40 -9.54
C PRO A 387 13.38 8.67 -8.55
N LEU A 388 13.71 9.12 -7.32
CA LEU A 388 12.74 9.41 -6.25
C LEU A 388 11.69 10.43 -6.67
N GLY A 389 12.02 11.40 -7.53
CA GLY A 389 11.04 12.34 -8.08
C GLY A 389 9.93 11.70 -8.94
N ASP A 390 10.02 10.39 -9.25
CA ASP A 390 8.97 9.62 -9.91
C ASP A 390 8.04 8.89 -8.89
N ASN A 391 8.17 9.14 -7.57
CA ASN A 391 7.26 8.64 -6.54
C ASN A 391 5.81 9.06 -6.85
N GLN A 392 4.87 8.19 -6.48
CA GLN A 392 3.45 8.53 -6.63
C GLN A 392 3.04 9.54 -5.56
N ILE A 393 2.52 10.69 -6.00
CA ILE A 393 1.94 11.69 -5.09
C ILE A 393 0.58 11.19 -4.60
N ILE A 394 0.37 11.22 -3.29
CA ILE A 394 -0.88 10.83 -2.62
C ILE A 394 -1.64 12.09 -2.19
N ASP A 395 -2.90 12.21 -2.60
CA ASP A 395 -3.79 13.32 -2.26
C ASP A 395 -5.12 12.73 -1.71
N ASP A 396 -5.04 12.16 -0.52
CA ASP A 396 -6.16 11.55 0.20
C ASP A 396 -6.24 12.04 1.67
N LEU A 397 -6.94 11.32 2.53
CA LEU A 397 -7.11 11.67 3.95
C LEU A 397 -5.92 11.32 4.84
N THR A 398 -4.96 10.57 4.33
CA THR A 398 -3.79 10.12 5.10
C THR A 398 -2.72 11.21 5.18
N ASP A 399 -1.77 11.02 6.10
CA ASP A 399 -0.58 11.88 6.23
C ASP A 399 0.55 11.43 5.27
N VAL A 400 0.32 10.40 4.48
CA VAL A 400 1.27 9.91 3.47
C VAL A 400 1.19 10.82 2.25
N GLU A 401 2.25 11.54 1.94
CA GLU A 401 2.32 12.45 0.80
C GLU A 401 2.83 11.77 -0.47
N GLU A 402 3.69 10.75 -0.32
CA GLU A 402 4.33 10.04 -1.43
C GLU A 402 4.41 8.53 -1.19
N LYS A 403 4.31 7.77 -2.27
CA LYS A 403 4.47 6.32 -2.27
C LYS A 403 5.61 5.92 -3.21
N ARG A 404 6.71 5.38 -2.65
CA ARG A 404 7.92 4.97 -3.38
C ARG A 404 7.75 3.64 -4.12
N PHE A 405 6.97 2.71 -3.57
CA PHE A 405 6.69 1.41 -4.16
C PHE A 405 5.25 1.33 -4.66
N MET A 406 5.08 0.88 -5.88
CA MET A 406 3.77 0.67 -6.53
C MET A 406 3.71 -0.75 -7.10
N HIS A 407 2.66 -1.49 -6.76
CA HIS A 407 2.37 -2.79 -7.36
C HIS A 407 1.01 -2.74 -8.07
N HIS A 408 1.02 -2.64 -9.39
CA HIS A 408 -0.18 -2.60 -10.21
C HIS A 408 -0.53 -3.98 -10.75
N TYR A 409 -1.82 -4.26 -10.83
CA TYR A 409 -2.36 -5.55 -11.26
C TYR A 409 -3.40 -5.32 -12.36
N ASN A 410 -3.25 -6.01 -13.48
CA ASN A 410 -4.16 -5.95 -14.63
C ASN A 410 -4.75 -7.33 -14.91
N PHE A 411 -6.06 -7.38 -15.10
CA PHE A 411 -6.81 -8.61 -15.38
C PHE A 411 -7.67 -8.42 -16.64
N PRO A 412 -7.08 -8.53 -17.82
CA PRO A 412 -7.83 -8.36 -19.09
C PRO A 412 -8.77 -9.54 -19.34
N PRO A 413 -9.91 -9.32 -20.02
CA PRO A 413 -10.92 -10.36 -20.29
C PRO A 413 -10.37 -11.61 -20.98
N TYR A 414 -9.37 -11.47 -21.86
CA TYR A 414 -8.76 -12.60 -22.55
C TYR A 414 -8.08 -13.60 -21.61
N SER A 415 -7.72 -13.19 -20.38
CA SER A 415 -7.11 -14.08 -19.40
C SER A 415 -8.01 -15.23 -18.94
N VAL A 416 -9.32 -15.07 -19.12
CA VAL A 416 -10.34 -16.10 -18.89
C VAL A 416 -11.05 -16.54 -20.18
N GLY A 417 -10.56 -16.10 -21.35
CA GLY A 417 -11.12 -16.46 -22.65
C GLY A 417 -12.36 -15.64 -23.05
N GLU A 418 -12.65 -14.54 -22.38
CA GLU A 418 -13.84 -13.73 -22.58
C GLU A 418 -13.57 -12.50 -23.46
N VAL A 419 -14.64 -12.00 -24.09
CA VAL A 419 -14.68 -10.69 -24.73
C VAL A 419 -15.27 -9.68 -23.75
N GLY A 420 -14.53 -8.61 -23.45
CA GLY A 420 -14.97 -7.62 -22.49
C GLY A 420 -14.41 -6.22 -22.78
N ARG A 421 -14.93 -5.23 -22.06
CA ARG A 421 -14.49 -3.84 -22.19
C ARG A 421 -13.10 -3.65 -21.54
N MET A 422 -12.16 -3.15 -22.32
CA MET A 422 -10.88 -2.64 -21.78
C MET A 422 -11.09 -1.22 -21.27
N GLY A 423 -10.68 -0.95 -20.04
CA GLY A 423 -10.87 0.33 -19.38
C GLY A 423 -9.89 0.57 -18.22
N SER A 424 -10.21 1.50 -17.34
CA SER A 424 -9.46 1.69 -16.09
C SER A 424 -9.64 0.49 -15.17
N PRO A 425 -8.64 0.17 -14.31
CA PRO A 425 -8.75 -0.90 -13.34
C PRO A 425 -10.03 -0.81 -12.50
N GLY A 426 -10.71 -1.93 -12.34
CA GLY A 426 -11.89 -2.06 -11.49
C GLY A 426 -11.51 -2.25 -10.01
N ARG A 427 -12.53 -2.26 -9.13
CA ARG A 427 -12.33 -2.46 -7.68
C ARG A 427 -11.59 -3.76 -7.34
N ARG A 428 -11.80 -4.83 -8.13
CA ARG A 428 -11.13 -6.13 -7.93
C ARG A 428 -9.64 -6.02 -8.23
N GLU A 429 -9.29 -5.39 -9.35
CA GLU A 429 -7.90 -5.20 -9.77
C GLU A 429 -7.12 -4.33 -8.78
N ILE A 430 -7.73 -3.23 -8.30
CA ILE A 430 -7.16 -2.38 -7.25
C ILE A 430 -6.91 -3.20 -5.97
N GLY A 431 -7.88 -4.01 -5.54
CA GLY A 431 -7.73 -4.86 -4.35
C GLY A 431 -6.66 -5.93 -4.46
N HIS A 432 -6.51 -6.56 -5.65
CA HIS A 432 -5.44 -7.53 -5.90
C HIS A 432 -4.06 -6.88 -5.96
N GLY A 433 -3.96 -5.69 -6.56
CA GLY A 433 -2.74 -4.89 -6.57
C GLY A 433 -2.30 -4.52 -5.16
N ALA A 434 -3.21 -4.00 -4.34
CA ALA A 434 -2.95 -3.62 -2.95
C ALA A 434 -2.49 -4.80 -2.07
N LEU A 435 -3.04 -6.00 -2.28
CA LEU A 435 -2.59 -7.21 -1.59
C LEU A 435 -1.14 -7.56 -1.98
N GLY A 436 -0.80 -7.49 -3.27
CA GLY A 436 0.55 -7.73 -3.76
C GLY A 436 1.54 -6.67 -3.25
N GLU A 437 1.14 -5.40 -3.26
CA GLU A 437 1.93 -4.30 -2.72
C GLU A 437 2.23 -4.52 -1.22
N ARG A 438 1.21 -4.80 -0.42
CA ARG A 438 1.35 -5.07 1.01
C ARG A 438 2.29 -6.25 1.30
N ALA A 439 2.21 -7.31 0.49
CA ALA A 439 3.05 -8.49 0.64
C ALA A 439 4.52 -8.23 0.33
N LEU A 440 4.81 -7.45 -0.72
CA LEU A 440 6.16 -7.18 -1.20
C LEU A 440 6.85 -6.04 -0.46
N LEU A 441 6.09 -5.04 0.02
CA LEU A 441 6.62 -3.89 0.75
C LEU A 441 7.48 -4.30 1.95
N GLN A 442 7.13 -5.41 2.61
CA GLN A 442 7.79 -5.89 3.83
C GLN A 442 9.23 -6.38 3.62
N VAL A 443 9.61 -6.65 2.38
CA VAL A 443 10.94 -7.18 2.03
C VAL A 443 11.76 -6.20 1.18
N LEU A 444 11.22 -5.04 0.87
CA LEU A 444 11.96 -4.02 0.10
C LEU A 444 13.07 -3.39 0.94
N PRO A 445 14.18 -2.98 0.31
CA PRO A 445 15.21 -2.20 0.96
C PRO A 445 14.68 -0.80 1.35
N SER A 446 15.31 -0.19 2.37
CA SER A 446 15.03 1.20 2.72
C SER A 446 15.39 2.16 1.58
N GLU A 447 14.95 3.41 1.69
CA GLU A 447 15.30 4.42 0.69
C GLU A 447 16.80 4.75 0.73
N GLU A 448 17.41 4.72 1.90
CA GLU A 448 18.84 4.96 2.06
C GLU A 448 19.70 3.86 1.41
N GLU A 449 19.22 2.60 1.47
CA GLU A 449 19.91 1.45 0.86
C GLU A 449 19.72 1.39 -0.65
N PHE A 450 18.52 1.76 -1.14
CA PHE A 450 18.17 1.66 -2.56
C PHE A 450 17.25 2.82 -2.99
N PRO A 451 17.79 4.03 -3.25
CA PRO A 451 17.03 5.26 -3.48
C PRO A 451 16.40 5.34 -4.88
N TYR A 452 15.53 4.39 -5.17
CA TYR A 452 14.73 4.36 -6.39
C TYR A 452 13.23 4.36 -6.07
N ALA A 453 12.45 5.07 -6.87
CA ALA A 453 11.04 4.76 -7.05
C ALA A 453 10.92 3.41 -7.76
N ILE A 454 10.11 2.50 -7.23
CA ILE A 454 9.99 1.12 -7.72
C ILE A 454 8.55 0.88 -8.16
N ARG A 455 8.34 0.52 -9.42
CA ARG A 455 7.02 0.16 -9.92
C ARG A 455 7.05 -1.25 -10.49
N THR A 456 6.21 -2.14 -9.97
CA THR A 456 5.92 -3.46 -10.55
C THR A 456 4.54 -3.46 -11.19
N VAL A 457 4.40 -4.09 -12.33
CA VAL A 457 3.12 -4.29 -13.02
C VAL A 457 2.94 -5.76 -13.30
N ALA A 458 1.89 -6.35 -12.75
CA ALA A 458 1.50 -7.74 -12.98
C ALA A 458 0.40 -7.80 -14.04
N GLU A 459 0.70 -8.42 -15.17
CA GLU A 459 -0.21 -8.70 -16.27
C GLU A 459 -0.69 -10.15 -16.19
N VAL A 460 -1.95 -10.36 -15.88
CA VAL A 460 -2.53 -11.70 -15.87
C VAL A 460 -2.84 -12.10 -17.31
N VAL A 461 -2.14 -13.10 -17.82
CA VAL A 461 -2.29 -13.56 -19.21
C VAL A 461 -3.16 -14.81 -19.32
N GLU A 462 -3.27 -15.59 -18.24
CA GLU A 462 -4.18 -16.73 -18.12
C GLU A 462 -4.63 -16.88 -16.66
N SER A 463 -5.89 -17.27 -16.40
CA SER A 463 -6.40 -17.44 -15.04
C SER A 463 -7.36 -18.62 -14.88
N ASN A 464 -7.06 -19.43 -13.88
CA ASN A 464 -7.97 -20.43 -13.28
C ASN A 464 -7.90 -20.33 -11.75
N GLY A 465 -8.17 -19.13 -11.21
CA GLY A 465 -8.11 -18.86 -9.78
C GLY A 465 -6.71 -18.50 -9.26
N SER A 466 -6.67 -17.83 -8.11
CA SER A 466 -5.46 -17.45 -7.38
C SER A 466 -4.45 -16.57 -8.14
N SER A 467 -4.91 -15.77 -9.11
CA SER A 467 -4.06 -14.90 -9.93
C SER A 467 -3.34 -13.80 -9.11
N SER A 468 -3.94 -13.30 -8.02
CA SER A 468 -3.29 -12.34 -7.12
C SER A 468 -2.08 -12.94 -6.41
N GLN A 469 -2.13 -14.22 -6.04
CA GLN A 469 -0.99 -14.90 -5.42
C GLN A 469 0.12 -15.19 -6.45
N ALA A 470 -0.25 -15.51 -7.68
CA ALA A 470 0.70 -15.63 -8.79
C ALA A 470 1.37 -14.28 -9.09
N SER A 471 0.65 -13.15 -8.96
CA SER A 471 1.23 -11.82 -9.15
C SER A 471 2.29 -11.47 -8.12
N ILE A 472 2.15 -11.92 -6.87
CA ILE A 472 3.16 -11.79 -5.81
C ILE A 472 4.42 -12.56 -6.17
N CYS A 473 4.27 -13.82 -6.61
CA CYS A 473 5.41 -14.66 -7.02
C CYS A 473 6.16 -14.05 -8.20
N ALA A 474 5.45 -13.68 -9.27
CA ALA A 474 6.04 -13.02 -10.44
C ALA A 474 6.66 -11.66 -10.08
N GLY A 475 5.99 -10.88 -9.18
CA GLY A 475 6.46 -9.60 -8.67
C GLY A 475 7.78 -9.71 -7.93
N THR A 476 7.89 -10.67 -7.02
CA THR A 476 9.14 -11.00 -6.31
C THR A 476 10.28 -11.28 -7.30
N MET A 477 10.06 -12.20 -8.24
CA MET A 477 11.11 -12.56 -9.21
C MET A 477 11.48 -11.39 -10.13
N SER A 478 10.52 -10.56 -10.54
CA SER A 478 10.81 -9.38 -11.38
C SER A 478 11.60 -8.31 -10.63
N LEU A 479 11.37 -8.12 -9.32
CA LEU A 479 12.18 -7.27 -8.44
C LEU A 479 13.61 -7.79 -8.35
N MET A 480 13.79 -9.09 -8.09
CA MET A 480 15.10 -9.72 -8.02
C MET A 480 15.85 -9.63 -9.36
N ALA A 481 15.16 -9.84 -10.50
CA ALA A 481 15.71 -9.71 -11.83
C ALA A 481 16.09 -8.26 -12.19
N ALA A 482 15.39 -7.27 -11.59
CA ALA A 482 15.74 -5.85 -11.75
C ALA A 482 16.97 -5.42 -10.94
N GLY A 483 17.46 -6.26 -10.02
CA GLY A 483 18.56 -5.95 -9.12
C GLY A 483 18.11 -5.17 -7.87
N VAL A 484 16.84 -5.25 -7.50
CA VAL A 484 16.35 -4.71 -6.21
C VAL A 484 16.81 -5.66 -5.10
N PRO A 485 17.59 -5.20 -4.11
CA PRO A 485 18.13 -6.05 -3.06
C PRO A 485 17.08 -6.33 -1.98
N ILE A 486 16.01 -7.07 -2.37
CA ILE A 486 14.97 -7.46 -1.41
C ILE A 486 15.55 -8.37 -0.33
N LYS A 487 15.02 -8.24 0.88
CA LYS A 487 15.47 -8.98 2.08
C LYS A 487 15.30 -10.49 1.93
N ALA A 488 14.21 -10.93 1.31
CA ALA A 488 13.90 -12.33 1.04
C ALA A 488 12.83 -12.44 -0.06
N PRO A 489 12.79 -13.55 -0.82
CA PRO A 489 11.69 -13.83 -1.74
C PRO A 489 10.37 -14.04 -1.01
N VAL A 490 9.28 -13.54 -1.59
CA VAL A 490 7.90 -13.72 -1.11
C VAL A 490 7.13 -14.59 -2.09
N ALA A 491 6.46 -15.62 -1.60
CA ALA A 491 5.51 -16.41 -2.38
C ALA A 491 4.11 -16.29 -1.79
N GLY A 492 3.11 -16.46 -2.64
CA GLY A 492 1.70 -16.43 -2.25
C GLY A 492 0.97 -17.72 -2.62
N VAL A 493 0.09 -18.19 -1.73
CA VAL A 493 -0.80 -19.31 -1.93
C VAL A 493 -2.21 -18.97 -1.49
N ALA A 494 -3.22 -19.46 -2.20
CA ALA A 494 -4.62 -19.32 -1.80
C ALA A 494 -5.14 -20.65 -1.28
N MET A 495 -5.69 -20.63 -0.07
CA MET A 495 -6.31 -21.74 0.63
C MET A 495 -7.82 -21.65 0.47
N GLY A 496 -8.50 -22.79 0.43
CA GLY A 496 -9.94 -22.89 0.44
C GLY A 496 -10.45 -23.70 1.59
N LEU A 497 -11.74 -23.56 1.86
CA LEU A 497 -12.47 -24.37 2.82
C LEU A 497 -13.79 -24.82 2.20
N ILE A 498 -14.12 -26.08 2.36
CA ILE A 498 -15.45 -26.63 2.08
C ILE A 498 -15.96 -27.27 3.36
N THR A 499 -17.13 -26.83 3.82
CA THR A 499 -17.78 -27.38 5.01
C THR A 499 -19.05 -28.13 4.62
N THR A 500 -19.30 -29.27 5.24
CA THR A 500 -20.54 -30.06 5.07
C THR A 500 -20.96 -30.60 6.43
N GLY A 501 -21.97 -30.00 7.05
CA GLY A 501 -22.34 -30.25 8.42
C GLY A 501 -21.19 -29.96 9.37
N ASP A 502 -20.76 -30.96 10.15
CA ASP A 502 -19.62 -30.86 11.07
C ASP A 502 -18.26 -31.20 10.41
N ASN A 503 -18.27 -31.66 9.16
CA ASN A 503 -17.05 -32.02 8.42
C ASN A 503 -16.52 -30.80 7.65
N TYR A 504 -15.20 -30.74 7.50
CA TYR A 504 -14.55 -29.73 6.65
C TYR A 504 -13.37 -30.32 5.87
N SER A 505 -13.02 -29.64 4.80
CA SER A 505 -11.83 -29.93 3.98
C SER A 505 -11.11 -28.63 3.68
N ILE A 506 -9.81 -28.56 4.00
CA ILE A 506 -8.95 -27.43 3.67
C ILE A 506 -8.21 -27.74 2.39
N LEU A 507 -8.23 -26.82 1.44
CA LEU A 507 -7.64 -26.95 0.12
C LEU A 507 -6.42 -26.03 -0.01
N THR A 508 -5.31 -26.57 -0.53
CA THR A 508 -4.14 -25.78 -0.89
C THR A 508 -4.19 -25.44 -2.38
N ASP A 509 -3.90 -24.19 -2.75
CA ASP A 509 -3.89 -23.72 -4.14
C ASP A 509 -5.22 -23.93 -4.86
N ILE A 510 -6.25 -23.17 -4.43
CA ILE A 510 -7.59 -23.26 -5.02
C ILE A 510 -7.63 -22.76 -6.45
N GLN A 511 -8.41 -23.48 -7.27
CA GLN A 511 -8.77 -23.09 -8.63
C GLN A 511 -10.10 -22.32 -8.68
N GLY A 512 -10.49 -21.82 -9.88
CA GLY A 512 -11.65 -20.95 -10.04
C GLY A 512 -12.97 -21.54 -9.52
N MET A 513 -13.26 -22.83 -9.75
CA MET A 513 -14.48 -23.48 -9.23
C MET A 513 -14.46 -23.60 -7.70
N GLU A 514 -13.30 -23.88 -7.11
CA GLU A 514 -13.14 -24.02 -5.66
C GLU A 514 -13.22 -22.67 -4.95
N ASP A 515 -12.71 -21.58 -5.56
CA ASP A 515 -12.90 -20.21 -5.09
C ASP A 515 -14.39 -19.80 -5.17
N HIS A 516 -15.07 -20.16 -6.27
CA HIS A 516 -16.45 -19.74 -6.48
C HIS A 516 -17.45 -20.47 -5.56
N TYR A 517 -17.27 -21.77 -5.40
CA TYR A 517 -18.20 -22.64 -4.68
C TYR A 517 -17.76 -22.97 -3.24
N GLY A 518 -16.56 -22.57 -2.85
CA GLY A 518 -16.02 -22.78 -1.50
C GLY A 518 -16.57 -21.80 -0.47
N ASP A 519 -16.38 -22.11 0.80
CA ASP A 519 -16.83 -21.34 1.96
C ASP A 519 -15.81 -20.33 2.42
N MET A 520 -14.54 -20.45 2.00
CA MET A 520 -13.45 -19.55 2.34
C MET A 520 -12.50 -19.38 1.15
N ASP A 521 -12.07 -18.16 0.91
CA ASP A 521 -10.91 -17.78 0.10
C ASP A 521 -9.88 -17.11 1.02
N PHE A 522 -8.81 -17.84 1.34
CA PHE A 522 -7.80 -17.43 2.31
C PHE A 522 -6.43 -17.33 1.65
N LYS A 523 -5.98 -16.13 1.40
CA LYS A 523 -4.74 -15.80 0.71
C LYS A 523 -3.65 -15.53 1.73
N VAL A 524 -2.55 -16.27 1.65
CA VAL A 524 -1.40 -16.15 2.52
C VAL A 524 -0.15 -15.91 1.69
N ALA A 525 0.53 -14.80 1.94
CA ALA A 525 1.81 -14.48 1.34
C ALA A 525 2.90 -14.36 2.41
N GLY A 526 4.13 -14.74 2.08
CA GLY A 526 5.25 -14.62 3.00
C GLY A 526 6.56 -15.16 2.45
N THR A 527 7.60 -14.97 3.26
CA THR A 527 8.93 -15.51 3.03
C THR A 527 9.06 -16.91 3.66
N ARG A 528 10.26 -17.49 3.63
CA ARG A 528 10.54 -18.73 4.38
C ARG A 528 10.43 -18.54 5.90
N LYS A 529 10.59 -17.29 6.38
CA LYS A 529 10.63 -16.99 7.81
C LYS A 529 9.24 -16.75 8.40
N GLY A 530 8.35 -16.12 7.64
CA GLY A 530 7.02 -15.77 8.16
C GLY A 530 6.12 -15.09 7.12
N ILE A 531 4.94 -14.70 7.59
CA ILE A 531 3.87 -14.08 6.82
C ILE A 531 4.20 -12.60 6.59
N THR A 532 3.97 -12.14 5.35
CA THR A 532 4.09 -10.72 4.97
C THR A 532 2.75 -10.09 4.62
N ALA A 533 1.78 -10.89 4.15
CA ALA A 533 0.41 -10.41 3.96
C ALA A 533 -0.61 -11.55 4.06
N LEU A 534 -1.82 -11.18 4.46
CA LEU A 534 -2.97 -12.05 4.63
C LEU A 534 -4.22 -11.37 4.10
N GLN A 535 -5.09 -12.13 3.41
CA GLN A 535 -6.43 -11.69 3.07
C GLN A 535 -7.38 -12.88 3.11
N MET A 536 -8.52 -12.71 3.78
CA MET A 536 -9.53 -13.76 3.89
C MET A 536 -10.93 -13.22 3.63
N ASP A 537 -11.69 -13.98 2.86
CA ASP A 537 -13.11 -13.81 2.65
C ASP A 537 -13.82 -15.10 3.02
N ILE A 538 -14.88 -15.01 3.85
CA ILE A 538 -15.67 -16.15 4.28
C ILE A 538 -17.12 -15.99 3.82
N LYS A 539 -17.69 -17.10 3.38
CA LYS A 539 -19.10 -17.22 2.96
C LYS A 539 -19.93 -18.08 3.92
N CYS A 540 -19.29 -18.72 4.92
CA CYS A 540 -19.95 -19.54 5.94
C CYS A 540 -20.13 -18.78 7.27
N LYS A 541 -20.85 -19.41 8.22
CA LYS A 541 -21.20 -18.80 9.52
C LYS A 541 -20.05 -18.70 10.53
N GLY A 542 -18.85 -19.17 10.17
CA GLY A 542 -17.66 -19.00 11.00
C GLY A 542 -16.61 -20.06 10.82
N ILE A 543 -15.39 -19.71 11.21
CA ILE A 543 -14.21 -20.57 11.20
C ILE A 543 -13.67 -20.65 12.62
N THR A 544 -13.38 -21.87 13.08
CA THR A 544 -12.81 -22.10 14.42
C THR A 544 -11.30 -21.83 14.41
N ARG A 545 -10.74 -21.66 15.63
CA ARG A 545 -9.29 -21.50 15.82
C ARG A 545 -8.50 -22.68 15.21
N GLU A 546 -9.05 -23.90 15.33
CA GLU A 546 -8.44 -25.13 14.83
C GLU A 546 -8.35 -25.12 13.30
N ILE A 547 -9.42 -24.72 12.60
CA ILE A 547 -9.44 -24.59 11.14
C ILE A 547 -8.42 -23.54 10.67
N PHE A 548 -8.36 -22.39 11.35
CA PHE A 548 -7.36 -21.36 11.05
C PHE A 548 -5.94 -21.89 11.20
N LYS A 549 -5.67 -22.60 12.29
CA LYS A 549 -4.35 -23.17 12.56
C LYS A 549 -3.94 -24.18 11.49
N GLU A 550 -4.85 -25.05 11.09
CA GLU A 550 -4.60 -26.04 10.04
C GLU A 550 -4.40 -25.38 8.67
N ALA A 551 -5.24 -24.39 8.32
CA ALA A 551 -5.12 -23.65 7.07
C ALA A 551 -3.78 -22.90 6.98
N LEU A 552 -3.34 -22.24 8.06
CA LEU A 552 -2.04 -21.57 8.12
C LEU A 552 -0.87 -22.55 7.99
N ALA A 553 -0.97 -23.72 8.63
CA ALA A 553 0.07 -24.76 8.54
C ALA A 553 0.17 -25.34 7.10
N GLN A 554 -0.96 -25.60 6.45
CA GLN A 554 -0.98 -26.03 5.04
C GLN A 554 -0.47 -24.92 4.10
N ALA A 555 -0.85 -23.64 4.35
CA ALA A 555 -0.36 -22.50 3.60
C ALA A 555 1.16 -22.35 3.72
N HIS A 556 1.72 -22.59 4.91
CA HIS A 556 3.17 -22.61 5.12
C HIS A 556 3.84 -23.65 4.23
N LYS A 557 3.34 -24.91 4.24
CA LYS A 557 3.87 -26.00 3.40
C LYS A 557 3.83 -25.62 1.92
N GLY A 558 2.68 -25.15 1.42
CA GLY A 558 2.53 -24.74 0.03
C GLY A 558 3.44 -23.57 -0.36
N ARG A 559 3.60 -22.59 0.55
CA ARG A 559 4.52 -21.46 0.34
C ARG A 559 5.96 -21.91 0.20
N MET A 560 6.42 -22.90 1.00
CA MET A 560 7.79 -23.42 0.87
C MET A 560 8.02 -24.08 -0.49
N GLU A 561 7.08 -24.87 -0.98
CA GLU A 561 7.16 -25.53 -2.28
C GLU A 561 7.22 -24.50 -3.44
N ILE A 562 6.39 -23.45 -3.38
CA ILE A 562 6.41 -22.37 -4.37
C ILE A 562 7.74 -21.62 -4.34
N LEU A 563 8.28 -21.29 -3.16
CA LEU A 563 9.58 -20.63 -3.02
C LEU A 563 10.74 -21.48 -3.57
N ASP A 564 10.66 -22.81 -3.41
CA ASP A 564 11.65 -23.73 -3.98
C ASP A 564 11.61 -23.71 -5.50
N ASN A 565 10.42 -23.70 -6.12
CA ASN A 565 10.28 -23.56 -7.57
C ASN A 565 10.80 -22.21 -8.07
N MET A 566 10.43 -21.08 -7.42
CA MET A 566 10.90 -19.76 -7.80
C MET A 566 12.44 -19.65 -7.74
N ALA A 567 13.07 -20.28 -6.77
CA ALA A 567 14.52 -20.31 -6.61
C ALA A 567 15.23 -21.03 -7.76
N THR A 568 14.56 -21.91 -8.51
CA THR A 568 15.14 -22.54 -9.71
C THR A 568 15.35 -21.55 -10.85
N ALA A 569 14.52 -20.49 -10.94
CA ALA A 569 14.63 -19.45 -11.94
C ALA A 569 15.56 -18.32 -11.49
N ILE A 570 15.43 -17.90 -10.22
CA ILE A 570 16.27 -16.87 -9.62
C ILE A 570 16.34 -17.08 -8.09
N ALA A 571 17.52 -17.46 -7.59
CA ALA A 571 17.72 -17.76 -6.17
C ALA A 571 18.00 -16.52 -5.32
N GLU A 572 18.72 -15.53 -5.89
CA GLU A 572 19.13 -14.29 -5.21
C GLU A 572 18.92 -13.09 -6.12
N PRO A 573 18.66 -11.89 -5.55
CA PRO A 573 18.63 -10.66 -6.34
C PRO A 573 19.93 -10.46 -7.13
N ARG A 574 19.82 -9.90 -8.32
CA ARG A 574 20.99 -9.54 -9.11
C ARG A 574 21.80 -8.46 -8.41
N SER A 575 23.11 -8.55 -8.49
CA SER A 575 24.05 -7.61 -7.87
C SER A 575 24.05 -6.23 -8.54
N GLU A 576 23.56 -6.12 -9.77
CA GLU A 576 23.52 -4.88 -10.55
C GLU A 576 22.12 -4.69 -11.14
N VAL A 577 21.69 -3.43 -11.20
CA VAL A 577 20.47 -3.06 -11.93
C VAL A 577 20.66 -3.27 -13.45
N SER A 578 19.53 -3.47 -14.15
CA SER A 578 19.52 -3.61 -15.61
C SER A 578 20.32 -2.49 -16.30
N LYS A 579 20.95 -2.83 -17.42
CA LYS A 579 21.63 -1.82 -18.26
C LYS A 579 20.71 -0.72 -18.79
N TYR A 580 19.40 -0.94 -18.77
CA TYR A 580 18.38 0.02 -19.18
C TYR A 580 17.82 0.81 -18.01
N ALA A 581 18.03 0.36 -16.77
CA ALA A 581 17.66 1.10 -15.58
C ALA A 581 18.59 2.30 -15.40
N PRO A 582 18.09 3.42 -14.86
CA PRO A 582 18.96 4.52 -14.48
C PRO A 582 19.93 4.05 -13.41
N LYS A 583 21.23 4.25 -13.66
CA LYS A 583 22.27 4.14 -12.63
C LYS A 583 22.24 5.39 -11.78
N MET A 584 22.75 5.31 -10.58
CA MET A 584 22.81 6.46 -9.69
C MET A 584 24.17 6.60 -9.01
N VAL A 585 24.47 7.83 -8.60
CA VAL A 585 25.57 8.14 -7.68
C VAL A 585 25.01 9.10 -6.62
N THR A 586 25.20 8.75 -5.35
CA THR A 586 24.84 9.58 -4.21
C THR A 586 26.09 10.13 -3.55
N PHE A 587 26.08 11.42 -3.20
CA PHE A 587 27.15 12.08 -2.46
C PHE A 587 26.62 13.29 -1.70
N MET A 588 27.38 13.78 -0.74
CA MET A 588 27.02 14.94 0.08
C MET A 588 27.72 16.20 -0.42
N ILE A 589 27.01 17.32 -0.42
CA ILE A 589 27.57 18.67 -0.60
C ILE A 589 27.28 19.51 0.65
N PRO A 590 28.10 20.55 0.92
CA PRO A 590 27.80 21.50 2.00
C PRO A 590 26.43 22.18 1.76
N THR A 591 25.61 22.27 2.81
CA THR A 591 24.24 22.82 2.70
C THR A 591 24.20 24.28 2.27
N ASP A 592 25.20 25.07 2.61
CA ASP A 592 25.37 26.46 2.15
C ASP A 592 25.67 26.56 0.65
N LYS A 593 26.16 25.48 0.02
CA LYS A 593 26.44 25.39 -1.43
C LYS A 593 25.25 24.98 -2.28
N ILE A 594 24.16 24.46 -1.69
CA ILE A 594 22.97 24.03 -2.42
C ILE A 594 22.46 25.14 -3.36
N ARG A 595 22.43 26.40 -2.86
CA ARG A 595 21.95 27.54 -3.66
C ARG A 595 22.85 27.86 -4.84
N GLU A 596 24.16 27.60 -4.73
CA GLU A 596 25.13 27.80 -5.81
C GLU A 596 24.96 26.74 -6.90
N VAL A 597 24.72 25.48 -6.51
CA VAL A 597 24.48 24.36 -7.42
C VAL A 597 23.14 24.52 -8.16
N ILE A 598 22.09 24.94 -7.46
CA ILE A 598 20.78 25.20 -8.09
C ILE A 598 20.85 26.44 -9.00
N GLY A 599 21.48 27.50 -8.50
CA GLY A 599 21.55 28.79 -9.18
C GLY A 599 20.22 29.56 -9.16
N THR A 600 20.26 30.85 -9.49
CA THR A 600 19.06 31.70 -9.51
C THR A 600 18.03 31.18 -10.53
N GLY A 601 16.85 30.77 -10.04
CA GLY A 601 15.79 30.20 -10.87
C GLY A 601 16.16 28.88 -11.56
N GLY A 602 17.06 28.08 -10.95
CA GLY A 602 17.45 26.78 -11.46
C GLY A 602 18.47 26.81 -12.63
N LYS A 603 19.05 27.98 -12.94
CA LYS A 603 19.91 28.13 -14.13
C LYS A 603 21.14 27.24 -14.14
N VAL A 604 21.79 27.07 -12.98
CA VAL A 604 23.04 26.29 -12.92
C VAL A 604 22.77 24.80 -13.04
N ILE A 605 21.78 24.32 -12.30
CA ILE A 605 21.40 22.89 -12.35
C ILE A 605 20.87 22.50 -13.74
N ASN A 606 20.07 23.39 -14.38
CA ASN A 606 19.61 23.13 -15.75
C ASN A 606 20.75 23.12 -16.76
N ASP A 607 21.77 23.99 -16.61
CA ASP A 607 22.97 23.99 -17.47
C ASP A 607 23.79 22.68 -17.30
N ILE A 608 23.86 22.14 -16.08
CA ILE A 608 24.48 20.84 -15.81
C ILE A 608 23.68 19.73 -16.50
N ILE A 609 22.35 19.70 -16.33
CA ILE A 609 21.46 18.72 -16.95
C ILE A 609 21.60 18.73 -18.47
N ASP A 610 21.56 19.92 -19.09
CA ASP A 610 21.68 20.07 -20.55
C ASP A 610 23.05 19.62 -21.09
N LYS A 611 24.12 19.85 -20.35
CA LYS A 611 25.48 19.47 -20.74
C LYS A 611 25.83 17.99 -20.51
N CYS A 612 25.01 17.29 -19.71
CA CYS A 612 25.26 15.93 -19.27
C CYS A 612 24.16 14.96 -19.72
N ASP A 613 23.73 15.07 -20.99
CA ASP A 613 22.78 14.15 -21.65
C ASP A 613 21.43 14.01 -20.93
N GLN A 614 20.93 15.11 -20.33
CA GLN A 614 19.65 15.16 -19.61
C GLN A 614 19.63 14.24 -18.37
N VAL A 615 20.73 14.23 -17.60
CA VAL A 615 20.73 13.55 -16.28
C VAL A 615 19.63 14.09 -15.38
N LYS A 616 19.05 13.26 -14.53
CA LYS A 616 18.18 13.74 -13.44
C LYS A 616 19.03 13.94 -12.20
N ILE A 617 18.79 15.04 -11.47
CA ILE A 617 19.53 15.43 -10.28
C ILE A 617 18.54 15.83 -9.20
N ASP A 618 18.55 15.11 -8.08
CA ASP A 618 17.79 15.44 -6.89
C ASP A 618 18.76 15.96 -5.81
N ILE A 619 18.36 17.01 -5.09
CA ILE A 619 19.15 17.63 -4.02
C ILE A 619 18.24 17.85 -2.83
N ASP A 620 18.55 17.20 -1.72
CA ASP A 620 17.83 17.33 -0.46
C ASP A 620 18.35 18.52 0.36
N ASP A 621 17.53 19.03 1.28
CA ASP A 621 17.87 20.19 2.13
C ASP A 621 19.07 19.93 3.07
N ASP A 622 19.41 18.67 3.35
CA ASP A 622 20.58 18.26 4.14
C ASP A 622 21.89 18.22 3.32
N GLY A 623 21.80 18.43 2.00
CA GLY A 623 22.93 18.42 1.08
C GLY A 623 23.20 17.08 0.41
N LYS A 624 22.33 16.09 0.54
CA LYS A 624 22.38 14.84 -0.21
C LYS A 624 22.04 15.10 -1.67
N VAL A 625 22.93 14.72 -2.57
CA VAL A 625 22.76 14.83 -4.03
C VAL A 625 22.70 13.44 -4.61
N VAL A 626 21.67 13.18 -5.43
CA VAL A 626 21.53 11.94 -6.18
C VAL A 626 21.46 12.26 -7.67
N ILE A 627 22.31 11.65 -8.47
CA ILE A 627 22.34 11.81 -9.92
C ILE A 627 21.95 10.49 -10.57
N TYR A 628 20.97 10.52 -11.47
CA TYR A 628 20.46 9.35 -12.18
C TYR A 628 20.67 9.48 -13.69
N HIS A 629 21.21 8.45 -14.32
CA HIS A 629 21.25 8.32 -15.78
C HIS A 629 21.61 6.87 -16.20
N THR A 630 21.26 6.47 -17.42
CA THR A 630 21.66 5.16 -17.95
C THR A 630 23.16 5.08 -18.30
N SER A 631 23.81 6.21 -18.69
CA SER A 631 25.24 6.32 -18.94
C SER A 631 26.00 6.72 -17.69
N LYS A 632 27.00 5.92 -17.30
CA LYS A 632 27.90 6.21 -16.19
C LYS A 632 28.75 7.45 -16.46
N GLU A 633 29.14 7.65 -17.72
CA GLU A 633 29.95 8.79 -18.15
C GLU A 633 29.21 10.11 -17.98
N ALA A 634 27.89 10.13 -18.26
CA ALA A 634 27.05 11.31 -18.03
C ALA A 634 26.96 11.67 -16.54
N ILE A 635 26.79 10.66 -15.68
CA ILE A 635 26.76 10.83 -14.22
C ILE A 635 28.07 11.38 -13.69
N GLU A 636 29.21 10.79 -14.10
CA GLU A 636 30.55 11.22 -13.67
C GLU A 636 30.85 12.65 -14.12
N LYS A 637 30.40 13.03 -15.32
CA LYS A 637 30.53 14.40 -15.83
C LYS A 637 29.69 15.39 -15.02
N ALA A 638 28.43 15.05 -14.71
CA ALA A 638 27.56 15.90 -13.90
C ALA A 638 28.11 16.03 -12.47
N LYS A 639 28.56 14.94 -11.88
CA LYS A 639 29.21 14.96 -10.57
C LYS A 639 30.45 15.84 -10.56
N ALA A 640 31.32 15.72 -11.55
CA ALA A 640 32.52 16.56 -11.64
C ALA A 640 32.18 18.07 -11.75
N MET A 641 31.09 18.42 -12.43
CA MET A 641 30.61 19.81 -12.52
C MET A 641 30.10 20.31 -11.16
N ILE A 642 29.39 19.48 -10.40
CA ILE A 642 28.92 19.82 -9.04
C ILE A 642 30.11 19.89 -8.09
N ASP A 643 31.04 18.95 -8.13
CA ASP A 643 32.26 18.94 -7.33
C ASP A 643 33.11 20.22 -7.59
N GLU A 644 33.13 20.73 -8.83
CA GLU A 644 33.83 21.98 -9.17
C GLU A 644 33.14 23.21 -8.52
N ILE A 645 31.79 23.24 -8.46
CA ILE A 645 31.02 24.33 -7.86
C ILE A 645 31.14 24.31 -6.34
N THR A 646 31.14 23.12 -5.74
CA THR A 646 31.16 22.90 -4.28
C THR A 646 32.55 22.79 -3.68
N LYS A 647 33.57 22.92 -4.51
CA LYS A 647 34.97 22.78 -4.11
C LYS A 647 35.34 23.82 -3.07
N GLU A 648 35.92 23.37 -1.96
CA GLU A 648 36.44 24.22 -0.89
C GLU A 648 37.93 24.02 -0.71
N ALA A 649 38.60 25.12 -0.33
CA ALA A 649 40.03 25.05 0.00
C ALA A 649 40.22 24.32 1.34
N LYS A 650 41.18 23.41 1.44
CA LYS A 650 41.50 22.69 2.69
C LYS A 650 42.85 23.07 3.20
N VAL A 651 42.94 23.25 4.52
CA VAL A 651 44.23 23.55 5.19
C VAL A 651 45.22 22.42 4.94
N GLY A 652 46.44 22.80 4.49
CA GLY A 652 47.50 21.86 4.17
C GLY A 652 47.58 21.44 2.69
N GLU A 653 46.56 21.65 1.89
CA GLU A 653 46.56 21.35 0.45
C GLU A 653 47.38 22.37 -0.36
N ILE A 654 47.88 21.93 -1.49
CA ILE A 654 48.71 22.72 -2.41
C ILE A 654 47.92 22.95 -3.68
N TYR A 655 47.83 24.24 -4.10
CA TYR A 655 47.11 24.65 -5.30
C TYR A 655 48.05 25.40 -6.29
N ASP A 656 47.83 25.23 -7.56
CA ASP A 656 48.39 26.07 -8.60
C ASP A 656 47.47 27.30 -8.76
N ALA A 657 47.80 28.37 -8.05
CA ALA A 657 46.98 29.56 -7.98
C ALA A 657 47.42 30.62 -8.99
N THR A 658 46.48 31.46 -9.41
CA THR A 658 46.72 32.58 -10.35
C THR A 658 46.66 33.91 -9.59
N VAL A 659 47.63 34.79 -9.75
CA VAL A 659 47.64 36.14 -9.12
C VAL A 659 46.55 36.99 -9.79
N VAL A 660 45.52 37.37 -9.03
CA VAL A 660 44.38 38.17 -9.56
C VAL A 660 44.48 39.66 -9.14
N ARG A 661 45.12 39.95 -8.00
CA ARG A 661 45.24 41.32 -7.52
C ARG A 661 46.48 41.47 -6.62
N LEU A 662 47.17 42.60 -6.75
CA LEU A 662 48.31 42.97 -5.93
C LEU A 662 47.95 44.11 -4.97
N GLU A 663 48.31 43.97 -3.70
CA GLU A 663 48.10 44.95 -2.64
C GLU A 663 49.42 45.19 -1.86
N LYS A 664 49.58 46.33 -1.18
CA LYS A 664 50.80 46.63 -0.43
C LYS A 664 51.26 45.57 0.59
N PHE A 665 50.32 44.80 1.13
CA PHE A 665 50.56 43.78 2.14
C PHE A 665 50.67 42.34 1.61
N GLY A 666 50.37 42.11 0.29
CA GLY A 666 50.41 40.80 -0.31
C GLY A 666 49.74 40.74 -1.65
N ALA A 667 49.57 39.55 -2.17
CA ALA A 667 48.84 39.24 -3.39
C ALA A 667 47.56 38.46 -3.08
N PHE A 668 46.48 38.75 -3.77
CA PHE A 668 45.34 37.85 -3.83
C PHE A 668 45.54 36.89 -4.99
N VAL A 669 45.45 35.60 -4.69
CA VAL A 669 45.63 34.54 -5.66
C VAL A 669 44.37 33.70 -5.74
N GLU A 670 43.84 33.48 -6.93
CA GLU A 670 42.72 32.58 -7.16
C GLU A 670 43.22 31.12 -7.13
N LEU A 671 42.75 30.35 -6.17
CA LEU A 671 43.09 28.92 -6.01
C LEU A 671 42.36 28.07 -7.08
N PHE A 672 41.10 28.36 -7.25
CA PHE A 672 40.20 27.86 -8.27
C PHE A 672 39.07 28.87 -8.44
N LYS A 673 38.28 28.74 -9.49
CA LYS A 673 37.26 29.70 -9.89
C LYS A 673 36.36 30.16 -8.73
N GLY A 674 36.44 31.42 -8.41
CA GLY A 674 35.59 32.05 -7.35
C GLY A 674 36.19 32.00 -5.93
N THR A 675 37.38 31.40 -5.74
CA THR A 675 38.01 31.32 -4.41
C THR A 675 39.37 32.05 -4.39
N ASP A 676 39.35 33.26 -3.85
CA ASP A 676 40.53 34.08 -3.66
C ASP A 676 41.17 33.82 -2.31
N ALA A 677 42.51 33.65 -2.29
CA ALA A 677 43.30 33.49 -1.10
C ALA A 677 44.33 34.59 -0.93
N LEU A 678 44.63 34.96 0.29
CA LEU A 678 45.66 35.94 0.62
C LEU A 678 47.05 35.30 0.73
N LEU A 679 47.92 35.66 -0.19
CA LEU A 679 49.34 35.37 -0.11
C LEU A 679 50.04 36.64 0.47
N HIS A 680 50.19 36.65 1.79
CA HIS A 680 50.86 37.76 2.48
C HIS A 680 52.29 37.93 2.00
N VAL A 681 52.83 39.17 1.92
CA VAL A 681 54.20 39.47 1.46
C VAL A 681 55.27 38.64 2.14
N SER A 682 55.13 38.34 3.45
CA SER A 682 56.08 37.49 4.21
C SER A 682 56.02 36.01 3.92
N LYS A 683 55.01 35.58 3.12
CA LYS A 683 54.74 34.18 2.75
C LYS A 683 55.05 33.86 1.29
N ILE A 684 55.54 34.85 0.53
CA ILE A 684 55.91 34.70 -0.90
C ILE A 684 57.23 33.94 -1.03
N SER A 685 58.29 34.40 -0.34
CA SER A 685 59.64 33.83 -0.43
C SER A 685 60.36 33.80 0.93
N HIS A 686 61.51 33.09 0.99
CA HIS A 686 62.44 33.10 2.13
C HIS A 686 63.22 34.41 2.19
N GLU A 687 63.44 35.05 1.06
CA GLU A 687 64.05 36.39 0.97
C GLU A 687 63.03 37.46 1.31
N ARG A 688 63.50 38.58 1.87
CA ARG A 688 62.62 39.68 2.24
C ARG A 688 62.12 40.38 0.97
N VAL A 689 60.81 40.34 0.77
CA VAL A 689 60.08 41.02 -0.32
C VAL A 689 59.49 42.32 0.24
N ASP A 690 59.97 43.50 -0.20
CA ASP A 690 59.45 44.78 0.28
C ASP A 690 58.15 45.21 -0.42
N LYS A 691 57.95 44.79 -1.66
CA LYS A 691 56.71 45.01 -2.44
C LYS A 691 56.35 43.80 -3.28
N PRO A 692 55.11 43.31 -3.22
CA PRO A 692 54.68 42.15 -4.02
C PRO A 692 54.91 42.29 -5.50
N GLU A 693 54.73 43.55 -6.05
CA GLU A 693 54.87 43.84 -7.46
C GLU A 693 56.33 43.67 -7.98
N SER A 694 57.32 43.54 -7.07
CA SER A 694 58.72 43.29 -7.45
C SER A 694 59.01 41.85 -7.86
N VAL A 695 58.12 40.92 -7.44
CA VAL A 695 58.31 39.46 -7.58
C VAL A 695 57.13 38.75 -8.23
N LEU A 696 55.95 39.40 -8.30
CA LEU A 696 54.70 38.85 -8.85
C LEU A 696 54.01 39.83 -9.77
N LYS A 697 53.39 39.34 -10.82
CA LYS A 697 52.52 40.10 -11.73
C LYS A 697 51.13 39.50 -11.76
N ILE A 698 50.11 40.29 -12.04
CA ILE A 698 48.74 39.82 -12.27
C ILE A 698 48.76 38.85 -13.46
N GLY A 699 48.16 37.63 -13.27
CA GLY A 699 48.18 36.54 -14.22
C GLY A 699 49.26 35.49 -14.00
N ASP A 700 50.24 35.76 -13.12
CA ASP A 700 51.27 34.78 -12.80
C ASP A 700 50.68 33.54 -12.12
N LYS A 701 51.17 32.36 -12.49
CA LYS A 701 50.82 31.08 -11.80
C LYS A 701 51.83 30.78 -10.74
N ILE A 702 51.38 30.58 -9.51
CA ILE A 702 52.22 30.31 -8.35
C ILE A 702 51.65 29.11 -7.55
N LYS A 703 52.53 28.19 -7.16
CA LYS A 703 52.15 27.12 -6.24
C LYS A 703 52.09 27.67 -4.82
N VAL A 704 50.94 27.44 -4.19
CA VAL A 704 50.73 27.90 -2.80
C VAL A 704 50.13 26.78 -1.96
N LYS A 705 50.50 26.73 -0.70
CA LYS A 705 49.95 25.83 0.29
C LYS A 705 49.00 26.61 1.21
N VAL A 706 47.80 26.07 1.41
CA VAL A 706 46.82 26.64 2.36
C VAL A 706 47.31 26.45 3.78
N MET A 707 47.47 27.56 4.47
CA MET A 707 48.00 27.61 5.84
C MET A 707 46.90 27.66 6.88
N GLU A 708 45.87 28.43 6.62
CA GLU A 708 44.81 28.72 7.57
C GLU A 708 43.56 29.21 6.80
N ILE A 709 42.40 28.88 7.33
CA ILE A 709 41.10 29.45 6.92
C ILE A 709 40.54 30.09 8.19
N ASP A 710 40.29 31.39 8.15
CA ASP A 710 39.78 32.11 9.33
C ASP A 710 38.25 31.88 9.52
N GLU A 711 37.74 32.29 10.69
CA GLU A 711 36.31 32.17 11.05
C GLU A 711 35.35 32.86 10.06
N LYS A 712 35.86 33.72 9.17
CA LYS A 712 35.13 34.40 8.13
C LYS A 712 35.30 33.76 6.74
N GLY A 713 35.89 32.55 6.70
CA GLY A 713 36.11 31.79 5.46
C GLY A 713 37.26 32.34 4.58
N ARG A 714 38.11 33.29 5.07
CA ARG A 714 39.20 33.84 4.26
C ARG A 714 40.39 32.90 4.31
N VAL A 715 40.87 32.50 3.14
CA VAL A 715 41.95 31.55 2.96
C VAL A 715 43.30 32.27 2.96
N ASN A 716 44.20 31.87 3.84
CA ASN A 716 45.58 32.34 3.91
C ASN A 716 46.52 31.27 3.36
N VAL A 717 47.38 31.67 2.41
CA VAL A 717 48.26 30.74 1.71
C VAL A 717 49.74 31.15 1.82
N SER A 718 50.62 30.19 1.59
CA SER A 718 52.07 30.41 1.56
C SER A 718 52.72 29.71 0.37
N ALA A 719 53.47 30.43 -0.44
CA ALA A 719 54.40 29.86 -1.43
C ALA A 719 55.75 29.50 -0.79
N LYS A 720 56.15 30.24 0.24
CA LYS A 720 57.37 30.06 0.98
C LYS A 720 57.57 28.65 1.55
N GLU A 721 56.47 28.01 2.01
CA GLU A 721 56.52 26.66 2.59
C GLU A 721 56.86 25.58 1.54
N LEU A 722 56.72 25.88 0.26
CA LEU A 722 57.04 25.00 -0.85
C LEU A 722 58.44 25.22 -1.43
N LEU A 723 59.09 26.29 -1.03
CA LEU A 723 60.48 26.61 -1.46
C LEU A 723 61.50 25.92 -0.56
N PRO A 724 62.63 25.47 -1.13
CA PRO A 724 63.72 24.89 -0.32
C PRO A 724 64.25 25.90 0.68
N LYS A 725 64.40 25.49 1.92
CA LYS A 725 65.02 26.34 2.96
C LYS A 725 66.44 26.69 2.56
N PRO A 726 66.83 27.99 2.60
CA PRO A 726 68.24 28.36 2.31
C PRO A 726 69.14 27.71 3.35
N GLU A 727 70.24 27.06 2.87
CA GLU A 727 71.27 26.50 3.73
C GLU A 727 71.91 27.62 4.58
N LYS A 728 71.86 27.47 5.90
CA LYS A 728 72.65 28.34 6.83
C LYS A 728 74.08 28.09 6.64
N THR A 729 74.80 28.95 5.90
CA THR A 729 76.28 29.06 5.99
C THR A 729 76.70 29.43 7.37
N ALA A 730 77.55 28.59 8.01
CA ALA A 730 78.15 28.76 9.31
C ALA A 730 79.11 29.97 9.29
N LYS A 731 78.97 30.89 10.23
CA LYS A 731 80.08 31.71 10.69
C LYS A 731 79.99 31.96 12.22
N SER A 732 80.93 31.31 12.90
CA SER A 732 81.89 31.71 14.03
C SER A 732 81.33 32.41 15.24
N GLU A 733 81.45 31.68 16.34
CA GLU A 733 82.09 31.89 17.67
C GLU A 733 82.25 33.35 18.15
N LYS A 734 81.71 33.63 19.31
CA LYS A 734 82.40 33.80 20.60
C LYS A 734 81.54 34.40 21.70
N SER A 735 81.48 33.71 22.80
CA SER A 735 81.74 33.99 24.20
C SER A 735 80.82 35.02 24.86
N GLU A 736 80.35 34.90 26.04
CA GLU A 736 80.79 34.34 27.31
C GLU A 736 79.62 34.28 28.31
N LYS A 737 79.68 33.26 29.16
CA LYS A 737 79.37 33.18 30.61
C LYS A 737 78.16 33.83 31.24
N GLY A 738 77.45 32.99 31.97
CA GLY A 738 76.94 33.36 33.28
C GLY A 738 75.78 32.50 33.75
N GLU A 739 76.11 31.42 34.39
CA GLU A 739 75.67 30.82 35.64
C GLU A 739 74.20 30.58 35.96
N ARG A 740 73.84 29.27 35.99
CA ARG A 740 73.40 28.51 37.17
C ARG A 740 72.05 28.89 37.81
N ARG A 741 71.10 28.01 37.76
CA ARG A 741 70.74 27.10 38.88
C ARG A 741 69.71 26.05 38.47
N GLU A 742 70.13 24.85 38.72
CA GLU A 742 69.45 23.58 38.93
C GLU A 742 68.22 23.64 39.80
N LYS A 743 67.28 22.76 39.53
CA LYS A 743 66.76 21.60 40.30
C LYS A 743 65.30 21.40 39.93
N LYS A 744 64.81 20.31 39.76
CA LYS A 744 64.83 18.87 39.96
C LYS A 744 63.51 18.32 39.60
N GLU A 745 63.53 17.24 38.82
CA GLU A 745 62.79 15.98 38.91
C GLU A 745 61.64 15.85 39.91
N SER A 746 60.51 15.28 39.42
CA SER A 746 60.02 13.93 39.79
C SER A 746 58.68 13.68 39.09
N VAL A 747 58.60 12.76 38.22
CA VAL A 747 58.09 11.39 38.24
C VAL A 747 56.92 11.15 39.20
N LYS A 748 55.75 10.76 38.61
CA LYS A 748 54.91 9.56 38.79
C LYS A 748 53.49 9.78 38.27
N GLU A 749 53.11 8.99 37.32
CA GLU A 749 52.23 7.79 37.36
C GLU A 749 50.81 8.01 37.83
N GLU A 750 49.92 7.62 36.82
CA GLU A 750 48.68 6.85 36.90
C GLU A 750 47.62 7.21 37.97
N THR A 751 46.43 7.44 37.53
CA THR A 751 45.31 6.48 37.63
C THR A 751 44.00 7.04 37.06
N LYS A 752 43.24 6.10 36.51
CA LYS A 752 41.85 6.19 36.04
C LYS A 752 40.90 6.77 37.09
N GLU A 753 39.82 7.42 36.62
CA GLU A 753 38.43 7.09 36.96
C GLU A 753 37.44 8.05 36.27
N GLU A 754 36.48 7.49 35.57
CA GLU A 754 35.17 8.04 35.23
C GLU A 754 34.26 8.00 36.48
N PRO A 755 32.98 8.39 36.39
CA PRO A 755 32.27 9.60 35.89
C PRO A 755 31.35 10.20 36.99
N LYS A 756 30.73 11.34 36.74
CA LYS A 756 29.41 11.67 37.36
C LYS A 756 28.66 12.78 36.65
N GLU A 757 27.39 12.48 36.49
CA GLU A 757 26.22 13.29 36.14
C GLU A 757 26.07 14.61 36.92
N GLU A 758 25.38 15.54 36.31
CA GLU A 758 24.13 16.23 36.75
C GLU A 758 24.04 17.62 36.11
N LYS A 759 23.01 17.97 35.55
CA LYS A 759 21.65 18.44 35.73
C LYS A 759 21.26 19.58 34.77
N LYS A 760 20.11 19.39 34.22
CA LYS A 760 19.16 20.32 33.61
C LYS A 760 19.24 21.79 34.09
N LYS A 761 19.05 22.72 33.14
CA LYS A 761 18.11 23.83 33.27
C LYS A 761 17.50 24.27 31.94
N THR A 762 16.21 24.18 31.92
CA THR A 762 15.18 24.76 31.06
C THR A 762 15.19 26.28 31.00
N PHE A 763 14.52 26.81 29.98
CA PHE A 763 13.98 28.14 29.69
C PHE A 763 14.60 28.73 28.42
N GLY A 764 13.86 29.25 27.43
CA GLY A 764 12.47 29.62 27.35
C GLY A 764 12.16 30.05 25.90
N GLU A 765 10.91 30.01 25.60
CA GLU A 765 10.25 30.52 24.40
C GLU A 765 10.68 31.95 24.06
N ILE A 766 10.78 32.27 22.77
CA ILE A 766 10.27 33.54 22.24
C ILE A 766 9.73 33.32 20.80
N ARG A 767 8.46 33.62 20.66
CA ARG A 767 7.70 33.88 19.42
C ARG A 767 8.22 35.16 18.74
N PHE A 768 8.14 35.29 17.44
CA PHE A 768 7.20 36.22 16.79
C PHE A 768 7.54 36.53 15.33
N PHE A 769 6.50 36.50 14.51
CA PHE A 769 6.11 37.32 13.36
C PHE A 769 7.10 37.46 12.19
N GLY A 770 6.72 37.29 10.99
CA GLY A 770 5.47 37.46 10.29
C GLY A 770 5.66 38.24 9.00
N LYS A 771 4.87 37.88 8.03
CA LYS A 771 4.36 38.66 6.91
C LYS A 771 5.15 38.79 5.60
N LYS A 772 4.49 38.20 4.59
CA LYS A 772 4.05 38.84 3.32
C LYS A 772 5.15 39.15 2.27
N ASN A 773 5.09 38.51 1.17
CA ASN A 773 4.14 38.74 0.07
C ASN A 773 4.00 37.49 -0.77
#